data_79d13a8d9f323a77df750095de2bdba6
#
_entry.id   79d13a8d9f323a77df750095de2bdba6
#
_cell.length_a   1.000
_cell.length_b   1.000
_cell.length_c   1.000
_cell.angle_alpha   90.00
_cell.angle_beta   90.00
_cell.angle_gamma   90.00
#
_symmetry.space_group_name_H-M   'P 1'
#
loop_
_entity.id
_entity.type
_entity.pdbx_description
1 polymer ?
#
loop_
_entity_poly.entity_id
_entity_poly.type
_entity_poly.pdbx_seq_one_letter_code
_entity_poly.pdbx_strand_id
1 'polypeptide(L)'
;MHRAVRLTALVAILAVGAGVGPQGPVASAAGVDATAATGCDSVEELTDYVPLYEVNVPRTAYWQGGRGVPYSVDRSAQLNGQVGTAYLDRVAYCLETVSSGGAAEWAYASFDAFTNNPRLLGVPTTTVARKVTGLTTWGSRVSHVERAAGGYIEFWPGTYRTGVSPQAPSGRGDVYDFSDSPVGNGTGYGSMQVHNTAARQTVLALNGWSYGRGRVPDVGTGNQTTGHPDWTFSQSRQSLSSAKLRVFVKPATPKAATCEQTVGELADYRLLYDVKVPRTAGEWAQGVPYVTDNSASLRVPISRVAYCLDGMHGTNPAWGYASMNAWTQDLKALGVPMSSVTQRRVSSVTVRGSDVAPANGGSGYLEMWPNRYSAALPSSPPAGGSASTWDFADRPGPRNGPIPGTGGYGSFQVHDLTRRQTVLAVNGWAHTPQTRVAAGIGNQPAGQPDWTFAENANRWSHPHLKVYVKPAGVDIAEGPTNAQLYPRDRATNTATVQVRGHVTDADVTDVEMRVYREGALVSTRRVPATPSWTLDAPITAERASYTVEVWAHRPSGDILIRRASDIVAGDVYVIQGQSNAVAASTDESGTASSADQSAWVRTFGYGTANAAQSIADRSWYRATGEGFEGRHTLVRGAIGQMGVRLGRDLVDRTGIPVAIVNGGDGGKQSSFFQRSDANPTNPATNYGRLLGRLRDAGLTGAVRAVIWYQGESDAGVPAQHNANVRALMADWRTDFTGLEHLYVVQIRSGCGERSGLAVQEVQRRFAALPSTSVMTTMGLDGHGGCHYLYQRGYRQLADWLSLGILRDLYHVALSTPADPPHPRRATWADSARTSIRVDLTDASQALGCAPGSRADFVLYGTTARVAAVGCGTGSFTISLTGPGTGLTDIAYTGHRGNASMNSIPATPWITNASGMGLLAFDRLPIS
;
A
#
# COMPACT_ATOMS: atom_id res chain seq x y z
N MET A 1 -21.33 -17.56 -22.85
CA MET A 1 -20.11 -18.37 -22.60
C MET A 1 -18.85 -17.78 -23.23
N HIS A 2 -18.64 -16.43 -23.26
CA HIS A 2 -17.45 -15.84 -23.93
C HIS A 2 -16.91 -14.60 -23.23
N ARG A 3 -17.04 -14.47 -21.90
CA ARG A 3 -16.51 -13.30 -21.18
C ARG A 3 -15.55 -13.60 -20.01
N ALA A 4 -15.37 -14.86 -19.65
CA ALA A 4 -14.45 -15.25 -18.58
C ALA A 4 -12.98 -15.41 -19.01
N VAL A 5 -12.72 -15.47 -20.33
CA VAL A 5 -11.37 -15.72 -20.88
C VAL A 5 -10.49 -14.46 -20.98
N ARG A 6 -11.05 -13.26 -20.77
CA ARG A 6 -10.31 -12.01 -21.01
C ARG A 6 -9.50 -11.47 -19.81
N LEU A 7 -9.78 -11.92 -18.59
CA LEU A 7 -8.99 -11.51 -17.42
C LEU A 7 -7.65 -12.28 -17.32
N THR A 8 -7.65 -13.51 -17.82
CA THR A 8 -6.45 -14.36 -17.84
C THR A 8 -5.39 -13.87 -18.83
N ALA A 9 -5.80 -13.16 -19.86
CA ALA A 9 -4.86 -12.64 -20.88
C ALA A 9 -3.98 -11.47 -20.40
N LEU A 10 -4.41 -10.73 -19.37
CA LEU A 10 -3.58 -9.61 -18.88
C LEU A 10 -2.41 -10.08 -18.02
N VAL A 11 -2.61 -11.13 -17.22
CA VAL A 11 -1.52 -11.74 -16.45
C VAL A 11 -0.55 -12.49 -17.37
N ALA A 12 -1.06 -13.08 -18.47
CA ALA A 12 -0.22 -13.76 -19.45
C ALA A 12 0.65 -12.81 -20.30
N ILE A 13 0.21 -11.56 -20.54
CA ILE A 13 1.00 -10.57 -21.30
C ILE A 13 2.17 -10.02 -20.45
N LEU A 14 2.09 -10.05 -19.13
CA LEU A 14 3.23 -9.74 -18.25
C LEU A 14 4.27 -10.87 -18.18
N ALA A 15 3.92 -12.08 -18.62
CA ALA A 15 4.80 -13.26 -18.57
C ALA A 15 5.53 -13.58 -19.89
N VAL A 16 5.18 -12.96 -21.00
CA VAL A 16 5.74 -13.27 -22.35
C VAL A 16 6.89 -12.33 -22.76
N GLY A 17 7.36 -11.48 -21.86
CA GLY A 17 8.47 -10.55 -22.12
C GLY A 17 9.86 -11.00 -21.68
N ALA A 18 10.06 -12.21 -21.16
CA ALA A 18 11.38 -12.67 -20.75
C ALA A 18 11.57 -14.18 -21.01
N GLY A 19 11.92 -14.49 -22.22
CA GLY A 19 12.48 -15.78 -22.58
C GLY A 19 13.99 -15.71 -22.62
N VAL A 20 14.68 -16.04 -21.52
CA VAL A 20 16.07 -16.48 -21.52
C VAL A 20 16.24 -17.55 -20.45
N GLY A 21 16.82 -18.68 -20.83
CA GLY A 21 17.04 -19.86 -20.02
C GLY A 21 18.08 -19.67 -18.89
N PRO A 22 18.28 -20.69 -18.06
CA PRO A 22 18.98 -20.55 -16.80
C PRO A 22 20.50 -20.50 -17.00
N GLN A 23 21.14 -19.49 -16.44
CA GLN A 23 22.57 -19.52 -16.17
C GLN A 23 22.82 -19.14 -14.70
N GLY A 24 23.74 -19.87 -14.09
CA GLY A 24 24.10 -19.89 -12.69
C GLY A 24 24.79 -18.62 -12.16
N PRO A 25 25.21 -18.61 -10.89
CA PRO A 25 25.51 -17.41 -10.14
C PRO A 25 26.85 -16.80 -10.55
N VAL A 26 26.86 -15.48 -10.75
CA VAL A 26 28.09 -14.70 -10.90
C VAL A 26 28.25 -13.73 -9.73
N ALA A 27 29.46 -13.70 -9.25
CA ALA A 27 29.93 -13.01 -8.07
C ALA A 27 29.79 -11.49 -8.12
N SER A 28 29.70 -10.87 -6.94
CA SER A 28 29.83 -9.45 -6.72
C SER A 28 31.18 -8.92 -7.20
N ALA A 29 31.15 -7.83 -7.93
CA ALA A 29 32.33 -7.01 -8.15
C ALA A 29 31.97 -5.56 -7.88
N ALA A 30 32.85 -4.92 -7.13
CA ALA A 30 32.84 -3.51 -6.79
C ALA A 30 33.11 -2.62 -7.99
N GLY A 31 32.62 -1.39 -7.93
CA GLY A 31 33.05 -0.28 -8.75
C GLY A 31 32.41 -0.24 -10.13
N VAL A 32 31.28 0.46 -10.24
CA VAL A 32 30.74 0.80 -11.55
C VAL A 32 31.15 2.24 -11.85
N ASP A 33 32.13 2.37 -12.73
CA ASP A 33 32.32 3.56 -13.55
C ASP A 33 30.97 3.86 -14.24
N ALA A 34 30.59 5.13 -14.22
CA ALA A 34 29.42 5.64 -14.88
C ALA A 34 29.55 5.55 -16.41
N THR A 35 29.37 4.36 -16.96
CA THR A 35 29.12 4.19 -18.39
C THR A 35 27.62 4.35 -18.61
N ALA A 36 27.27 5.38 -19.36
CA ALA A 36 25.95 5.87 -19.70
C ALA A 36 24.91 4.76 -19.91
N ALA A 37 23.89 4.74 -19.06
CA ALA A 37 22.63 4.06 -19.33
C ALA A 37 22.05 4.61 -20.66
N THR A 38 21.86 3.74 -21.65
CA THR A 38 21.67 4.12 -23.05
C THR A 38 20.20 4.39 -23.43
N GLY A 39 19.36 4.82 -22.51
CA GLY A 39 17.95 5.18 -22.79
C GLY A 39 17.01 4.95 -21.61
N CYS A 40 15.74 5.27 -21.80
CA CYS A 40 14.73 5.12 -20.75
C CYS A 40 14.50 3.65 -20.30
N ASP A 41 14.83 2.69 -21.11
CA ASP A 41 14.69 1.26 -20.74
C ASP A 41 15.63 0.87 -19.60
N SER A 42 16.59 1.71 -19.25
CA SER A 42 17.46 1.56 -18.08
C SER A 42 16.84 2.07 -16.78
N VAL A 43 15.68 2.70 -16.84
CA VAL A 43 14.98 3.20 -15.65
C VAL A 43 14.25 2.05 -14.96
N GLU A 44 14.73 1.64 -13.78
CA GLU A 44 14.21 0.51 -13.01
C GLU A 44 12.69 0.66 -12.72
N GLU A 45 12.24 1.88 -12.49
CA GLU A 45 10.81 2.18 -12.22
C GLU A 45 9.90 1.69 -13.37
N LEU A 46 10.38 1.65 -14.63
CA LEU A 46 9.60 1.22 -15.79
C LEU A 46 9.26 -0.27 -15.81
N THR A 47 9.93 -1.09 -15.03
CA THR A 47 9.63 -2.53 -14.94
C THR A 47 8.20 -2.82 -14.49
N ASP A 48 7.59 -1.89 -13.74
CA ASP A 48 6.21 -1.99 -13.23
C ASP A 48 5.18 -1.28 -14.11
N TYR A 49 5.60 -0.72 -15.24
CA TYR A 49 4.73 0.07 -16.12
C TYR A 49 4.34 -0.71 -17.37
N VAL A 50 3.17 -0.41 -17.88
CA VAL A 50 2.65 -0.95 -19.14
C VAL A 50 2.80 0.11 -20.22
N PRO A 51 3.38 -0.20 -21.41
CA PRO A 51 3.44 0.72 -22.53
C PRO A 51 2.03 1.09 -23.00
N LEU A 52 1.74 2.37 -23.10
CA LEU A 52 0.47 2.92 -23.55
C LEU A 52 0.56 3.44 -24.98
N TYR A 53 1.52 4.33 -25.24
CA TYR A 53 1.74 4.94 -26.55
C TYR A 53 3.20 4.93 -26.94
N GLU A 54 3.46 4.82 -28.24
CA GLU A 54 4.74 5.13 -28.85
C GLU A 54 4.51 5.99 -30.10
N VAL A 55 5.28 7.05 -30.20
CA VAL A 55 5.24 8.00 -31.30
C VAL A 55 6.64 8.21 -31.84
N ASN A 56 6.87 7.90 -33.11
CA ASN A 56 8.05 8.39 -33.84
C ASN A 56 7.78 9.82 -34.25
N VAL A 57 8.47 10.78 -33.62
CA VAL A 57 8.28 12.20 -33.89
C VAL A 57 8.63 12.50 -35.35
N PRO A 58 7.68 12.95 -36.19
CA PRO A 58 7.96 13.18 -37.60
C PRO A 58 8.96 14.31 -37.83
N ARG A 59 9.68 14.32 -38.95
CA ARG A 59 10.62 15.38 -39.29
C ARG A 59 9.94 16.67 -39.78
N THR A 60 8.70 16.58 -40.15
CA THR A 60 7.86 17.70 -40.56
C THR A 60 6.56 17.65 -39.74
N ALA A 61 5.89 18.78 -39.62
CA ALA A 61 4.62 18.88 -38.91
C ALA A 61 3.48 18.08 -39.59
N TYR A 62 3.64 16.79 -39.63
CA TYR A 62 2.79 15.81 -40.33
C TYR A 62 1.43 15.60 -39.69
N TRP A 63 1.23 16.08 -38.48
CA TRP A 63 -0.04 16.01 -37.73
C TRP A 63 -1.05 17.07 -38.22
N GLN A 64 -0.74 17.83 -39.26
CA GLN A 64 -1.68 18.77 -39.87
C GLN A 64 -2.73 18.09 -40.76
N GLY A 65 -3.92 18.67 -40.80
CA GLY A 65 -4.91 18.33 -41.81
C GLY A 65 -5.67 17.04 -41.52
N GLY A 66 -6.00 16.74 -40.28
CA GLY A 66 -6.88 15.62 -39.90
C GLY A 66 -6.25 14.23 -39.90
N ARG A 67 -4.94 14.16 -40.05
CA ARG A 67 -4.20 12.89 -40.06
C ARG A 67 -3.76 12.46 -38.70
N GLY A 68 -4.46 12.47 -37.69
CA GLY A 68 -4.16 11.93 -36.36
C GLY A 68 -2.68 11.83 -35.93
N VAL A 69 -2.41 11.57 -34.67
CA VAL A 69 -1.05 11.33 -34.18
C VAL A 69 -0.52 10.02 -34.78
N PRO A 70 0.70 10.00 -35.33
CA PRO A 70 1.27 8.79 -35.94
C PRO A 70 1.79 7.81 -34.88
N TYR A 71 0.89 7.27 -34.05
CA TYR A 71 1.24 6.26 -33.09
C TYR A 71 1.74 4.98 -33.79
N SER A 72 2.94 4.54 -33.42
CA SER A 72 3.42 3.19 -33.75
C SER A 72 2.85 2.15 -32.76
N VAL A 73 2.52 2.60 -31.54
CA VAL A 73 1.80 1.82 -30.55
C VAL A 73 0.67 2.68 -29.96
N ASP A 74 -0.55 2.19 -30.01
CA ASP A 74 -1.71 2.75 -29.31
C ASP A 74 -2.49 1.63 -28.62
N ARG A 75 -2.37 1.56 -27.30
CA ARG A 75 -3.09 0.60 -26.45
C ARG A 75 -4.22 1.24 -25.66
N SER A 76 -4.59 2.49 -25.96
CA SER A 76 -5.62 3.21 -25.20
C SER A 76 -6.99 2.52 -25.20
N ALA A 77 -7.36 1.90 -26.33
CA ALA A 77 -8.63 1.16 -26.44
C ALA A 77 -8.62 -0.13 -25.60
N GLN A 78 -7.49 -0.86 -25.59
CA GLN A 78 -7.33 -2.05 -24.76
C GLN A 78 -7.37 -1.71 -23.29
N LEU A 79 -6.65 -0.67 -22.86
CA LEU A 79 -6.64 -0.20 -21.49
C LEU A 79 -7.97 0.45 -21.07
N ASN A 80 -8.70 1.12 -21.96
CA ASN A 80 -10.05 1.62 -21.66
C ASN A 80 -11.06 0.49 -21.39
N GLY A 81 -10.94 -0.65 -22.07
CA GLY A 81 -11.75 -1.84 -21.81
C GLY A 81 -11.36 -2.56 -20.50
N GLN A 82 -10.14 -2.40 -20.07
CA GLN A 82 -9.56 -3.04 -18.87
C GLN A 82 -9.51 -2.10 -17.66
N VAL A 83 -9.30 -0.80 -17.86
CA VAL A 83 -9.29 0.27 -16.85
C VAL A 83 -10.71 0.68 -16.43
N GLY A 84 -11.76 0.14 -17.05
CA GLY A 84 -13.10 0.15 -16.44
C GLY A 84 -13.11 -0.41 -15.00
N THR A 85 -12.05 -1.12 -14.60
CA THR A 85 -11.90 -1.74 -13.28
C THR A 85 -10.53 -1.49 -12.61
N ALA A 86 -9.55 -0.89 -13.28
CA ALA A 86 -8.23 -0.62 -12.71
C ALA A 86 -7.92 0.88 -12.73
N TYR A 87 -7.44 1.40 -11.63
CA TYR A 87 -6.94 2.77 -11.52
C TYR A 87 -5.52 2.85 -12.06
N LEU A 88 -5.14 4.03 -12.57
CA LEU A 88 -3.75 4.35 -12.89
C LEU A 88 -3.12 5.04 -11.68
N ASP A 89 -2.04 4.46 -11.18
CA ASP A 89 -1.25 5.02 -10.09
C ASP A 89 -0.34 6.13 -10.61
N ARG A 90 0.41 5.82 -11.67
CA ARG A 90 1.39 6.73 -12.23
C ARG A 90 1.35 6.72 -13.75
N VAL A 91 1.83 7.81 -14.33
CA VAL A 91 2.13 7.92 -15.76
C VAL A 91 3.60 8.28 -15.93
N ALA A 92 4.25 7.72 -16.94
CA ALA A 92 5.61 8.03 -17.28
C ALA A 92 5.72 8.42 -18.76
N TYR A 93 6.54 9.41 -19.01
CA TYR A 93 6.88 9.91 -20.32
C TYR A 93 8.38 9.75 -20.57
N CYS A 94 8.73 9.20 -21.69
CA CYS A 94 10.10 9.01 -22.12
C CYS A 94 10.31 9.62 -23.51
N LEU A 95 11.23 10.56 -23.63
CA LEU A 95 11.64 11.12 -24.90
C LEU A 95 13.09 10.72 -25.17
N GLU A 96 13.30 10.02 -26.26
CA GLU A 96 14.63 9.58 -26.72
C GLU A 96 14.95 10.25 -28.06
N THR A 97 16.14 10.80 -28.18
CA THR A 97 16.60 11.50 -29.36
C THR A 97 18.01 11.03 -29.77
N VAL A 98 18.28 11.01 -31.08
CA VAL A 98 19.62 10.78 -31.58
C VAL A 98 19.92 11.94 -32.53
N SER A 99 21.03 12.63 -32.32
CA SER A 99 21.48 13.70 -33.18
C SER A 99 21.92 13.18 -34.56
N SER A 100 21.99 14.04 -35.55
CA SER A 100 22.56 13.67 -36.88
C SER A 100 24.02 13.25 -36.78
N GLY A 101 24.75 13.66 -35.77
CA GLY A 101 26.11 13.22 -35.46
C GLY A 101 26.19 11.93 -34.62
N GLY A 102 25.07 11.25 -34.35
CA GLY A 102 25.03 9.97 -33.64
C GLY A 102 24.96 10.07 -32.09
N ALA A 103 25.01 11.27 -31.48
CA ALA A 103 24.87 11.42 -30.05
C ALA A 103 23.42 11.13 -29.61
N ALA A 104 23.25 10.22 -28.68
CA ALA A 104 21.97 9.87 -28.10
C ALA A 104 21.71 10.67 -26.81
N GLU A 105 20.51 11.23 -26.68
CA GLU A 105 20.01 11.89 -25.46
C GLU A 105 18.63 11.34 -25.13
N TRP A 106 18.32 11.29 -23.84
CA TRP A 106 17.01 10.86 -23.39
C TRP A 106 16.58 11.61 -22.15
N ALA A 107 15.27 11.68 -21.95
CA ALA A 107 14.65 12.27 -20.78
C ALA A 107 13.45 11.44 -20.35
N TYR A 108 13.38 11.19 -19.07
CA TYR A 108 12.31 10.46 -18.40
C TYR A 108 11.65 11.33 -17.34
N ALA A 109 10.34 11.29 -17.29
CA ALA A 109 9.56 11.87 -16.21
C ALA A 109 8.38 10.96 -15.89
N SER A 110 8.23 10.59 -14.63
CA SER A 110 7.02 9.94 -14.11
C SER A 110 6.43 10.75 -12.96
N PHE A 111 5.12 10.68 -12.80
CA PHE A 111 4.38 11.35 -11.72
C PHE A 111 3.05 10.66 -11.48
N ASP A 112 2.38 11.04 -10.38
CA ASP A 112 1.07 10.49 -10.02
C ASP A 112 0.08 10.75 -11.16
N ALA A 113 -0.68 9.74 -11.55
CA ALA A 113 -1.57 9.83 -12.70
C ALA A 113 -2.65 10.90 -12.48
N PHE A 114 -2.67 11.90 -13.35
CA PHE A 114 -3.61 13.02 -13.26
C PHE A 114 -5.00 12.70 -13.85
N THR A 115 -5.12 11.57 -14.51
CA THR A 115 -6.37 11.06 -15.10
C THR A 115 -6.28 9.55 -15.25
N ASN A 116 -7.43 8.89 -15.17
CA ASN A 116 -7.55 7.48 -15.51
C ASN A 116 -8.11 7.23 -16.93
N ASN A 117 -8.27 8.30 -17.70
CA ASN A 117 -8.60 8.19 -19.11
C ASN A 117 -7.30 8.06 -19.94
N PRO A 118 -6.95 6.85 -20.43
CA PRO A 118 -5.71 6.67 -21.18
C PRO A 118 -5.58 7.58 -22.41
N ARG A 119 -6.71 7.96 -23.01
CA ARG A 119 -6.71 8.83 -24.19
C ARG A 119 -6.23 10.25 -23.91
N LEU A 120 -6.24 10.68 -22.64
CA LEU A 120 -5.72 11.99 -22.25
C LEU A 120 -4.25 11.98 -21.85
N LEU A 121 -3.61 10.82 -21.84
CA LEU A 121 -2.21 10.64 -21.47
C LEU A 121 -1.24 10.64 -22.68
N GLY A 122 -1.77 10.54 -23.87
CA GLY A 122 -0.96 10.61 -25.11
C GLY A 122 -0.66 12.04 -25.54
N VAL A 123 -0.32 12.19 -26.81
CA VAL A 123 -0.21 13.49 -27.46
C VAL A 123 -1.58 14.18 -27.34
N PRO A 124 -1.62 15.42 -26.88
CA PRO A 124 -2.85 16.01 -26.38
C PRO A 124 -3.90 16.23 -27.47
N THR A 125 -5.12 15.85 -27.16
CA THR A 125 -6.34 16.22 -27.88
C THR A 125 -7.16 17.26 -27.14
N THR A 126 -6.80 17.51 -25.88
CA THR A 126 -7.41 18.53 -25.00
C THR A 126 -6.33 19.21 -24.18
N THR A 127 -6.56 20.47 -23.81
CA THR A 127 -5.61 21.22 -22.98
C THR A 127 -5.53 20.60 -21.58
N VAL A 128 -4.30 20.34 -21.12
CA VAL A 128 -3.99 19.96 -19.74
C VAL A 128 -2.84 20.84 -19.28
N ALA A 129 -3.08 21.70 -18.28
CA ALA A 129 -2.02 22.54 -17.69
C ALA A 129 -2.22 22.53 -16.18
N ARG A 130 -1.30 21.88 -15.46
CA ARG A 130 -1.48 21.68 -14.02
C ARG A 130 -0.22 21.22 -13.30
N LYS A 131 -0.19 21.48 -11.99
CA LYS A 131 0.79 20.85 -11.09
C LYS A 131 0.56 19.34 -11.03
N VAL A 132 1.65 18.60 -10.94
CA VAL A 132 1.67 17.17 -10.68
C VAL A 132 2.50 16.88 -9.43
N THR A 133 2.23 15.77 -8.78
CA THR A 133 2.88 15.30 -7.56
C THR A 133 3.65 14.02 -7.81
N GLY A 134 4.54 13.68 -6.91
CA GLY A 134 5.34 12.45 -7.00
C GLY A 134 6.27 12.43 -8.22
N LEU A 135 6.82 13.59 -8.63
CA LEU A 135 7.66 13.70 -9.81
C LEU A 135 8.99 12.94 -9.61
N THR A 136 9.26 11.99 -10.50
CA THR A 136 10.56 11.36 -10.69
C THR A 136 11.11 11.77 -12.05
N THR A 137 12.36 12.22 -12.11
CA THR A 137 13.00 12.60 -13.38
C THR A 137 14.37 11.97 -13.52
N TRP A 138 14.72 11.59 -14.76
CA TRP A 138 16.01 11.03 -15.11
C TRP A 138 16.35 11.33 -16.57
N GLY A 139 17.61 11.33 -16.93
CA GLY A 139 18.02 11.50 -18.33
C GLY A 139 19.43 12.02 -18.51
N SER A 140 19.85 12.13 -19.78
CA SER A 140 21.22 12.53 -20.16
C SER A 140 21.60 13.93 -19.66
N ARG A 141 20.62 14.86 -19.60
CA ARG A 141 20.79 16.25 -19.13
C ARG A 141 19.78 16.64 -18.09
N VAL A 142 19.04 15.66 -17.56
CA VAL A 142 17.94 15.87 -16.63
C VAL A 142 18.44 15.74 -15.22
N SER A 143 18.10 16.71 -14.37
CA SER A 143 18.34 16.65 -12.94
C SER A 143 17.57 15.46 -12.37
N HIS A 144 18.29 14.52 -11.75
CA HIS A 144 17.66 13.38 -11.11
C HIS A 144 16.90 13.81 -9.85
N VAL A 145 15.64 13.49 -9.78
CA VAL A 145 14.83 13.60 -8.59
C VAL A 145 13.95 12.35 -8.46
N GLU A 146 13.67 11.94 -7.25
CA GLU A 146 12.81 10.80 -6.97
C GLU A 146 11.64 11.23 -6.11
N ARG A 147 10.41 11.07 -6.65
CA ARG A 147 9.15 11.40 -6.01
C ARG A 147 9.09 12.80 -5.35
N ALA A 148 9.73 13.76 -5.97
CA ALA A 148 9.73 15.14 -5.47
C ALA A 148 8.37 15.82 -5.64
N ALA A 149 8.04 16.76 -4.75
CA ALA A 149 6.97 17.71 -4.98
C ALA A 149 7.43 18.76 -6.00
N GLY A 150 6.54 19.21 -6.90
CA GLY A 150 6.81 20.34 -7.77
C GLY A 150 7.07 20.02 -9.22
N GLY A 151 6.28 19.12 -9.79
CA GLY A 151 6.16 18.97 -11.24
C GLY A 151 5.05 19.85 -11.84
N TYR A 152 5.19 20.21 -13.08
CA TYR A 152 4.16 20.87 -13.87
C TYR A 152 4.10 20.28 -15.28
N ILE A 153 2.89 20.10 -15.79
CA ILE A 153 2.67 19.59 -17.16
C ILE A 153 1.85 20.59 -17.95
N GLU A 154 2.21 20.72 -19.24
CA GLU A 154 1.49 21.51 -20.21
C GLU A 154 1.29 20.72 -21.50
N PHE A 155 0.05 20.39 -21.78
CA PHE A 155 -0.35 19.69 -23.00
C PHE A 155 -1.37 20.55 -23.73
N TRP A 156 -1.01 21.04 -24.92
CA TRP A 156 -1.79 21.98 -25.71
C TRP A 156 -2.14 21.39 -27.06
N PRO A 157 -3.42 21.09 -27.32
CA PRO A 157 -3.83 20.64 -28.65
C PRO A 157 -3.91 21.81 -29.62
N GLY A 158 -3.57 21.54 -30.88
CA GLY A 158 -3.71 22.49 -31.94
C GLY A 158 -2.79 23.69 -31.81
N THR A 159 -3.34 24.85 -31.59
CA THR A 159 -2.62 26.10 -31.37
C THR A 159 -2.78 26.60 -29.95
N TYR A 160 -1.76 27.19 -29.39
CA TYR A 160 -1.88 27.98 -28.18
C TYR A 160 -2.86 29.12 -28.42
N ARG A 161 -3.81 29.37 -27.57
CA ARG A 161 -4.72 30.52 -27.62
C ARG A 161 -4.44 31.48 -26.48
N THR A 162 -4.24 32.72 -26.80
CA THR A 162 -4.29 33.82 -25.83
C THR A 162 -5.63 33.79 -25.10
N GLY A 163 -5.63 33.66 -23.79
CA GLY A 163 -6.85 33.55 -22.95
C GLY A 163 -7.09 32.17 -22.36
N VAL A 164 -6.33 31.13 -22.75
CA VAL A 164 -6.23 29.87 -22.03
C VAL A 164 -4.90 29.89 -21.29
N SER A 165 -4.71 30.85 -20.44
CA SER A 165 -3.51 30.92 -19.62
C SER A 165 -3.72 29.97 -18.43
N PRO A 166 -2.95 28.85 -18.36
CA PRO A 166 -2.79 28.20 -17.08
C PRO A 166 -2.06 29.19 -16.20
N GLN A 167 -2.57 29.43 -15.05
CA GLN A 167 -1.84 30.23 -14.08
C GLN A 167 -0.57 29.46 -13.70
N ALA A 168 0.56 30.08 -13.89
CA ALA A 168 1.81 29.57 -13.40
C ALA A 168 1.67 29.18 -11.91
N PRO A 169 2.31 28.12 -11.46
CA PRO A 169 2.17 27.66 -10.08
C PRO A 169 2.46 28.73 -9.01
N SER A 170 3.22 29.74 -9.35
CA SER A 170 3.56 30.88 -8.47
C SER A 170 2.73 32.14 -8.74
N GLY A 171 1.80 32.09 -9.69
CA GLY A 171 0.99 33.25 -10.07
C GLY A 171 1.71 34.30 -10.91
N ARG A 172 2.94 34.04 -11.35
CA ARG A 172 3.74 34.93 -12.21
C ARG A 172 4.28 34.16 -13.39
N GLY A 173 3.74 34.40 -14.59
CA GLY A 173 4.19 33.82 -15.84
C GLY A 173 5.61 34.24 -16.25
N ASP A 174 6.14 35.30 -15.63
CA ASP A 174 7.48 35.82 -15.86
C ASP A 174 8.61 35.03 -15.14
N VAL A 175 8.26 34.17 -14.20
CA VAL A 175 9.23 33.37 -13.43
C VAL A 175 9.44 31.98 -14.00
N TYR A 176 8.41 31.46 -14.68
CA TYR A 176 8.42 30.16 -15.32
C TYR A 176 7.71 30.30 -16.67
N ASP A 177 8.34 29.89 -17.73
CA ASP A 177 7.71 29.85 -19.05
C ASP A 177 6.83 28.59 -19.18
N PHE A 178 5.75 28.59 -18.40
CA PHE A 178 4.74 27.52 -18.46
C PHE A 178 3.64 27.79 -19.47
N SER A 179 3.64 28.94 -20.11
CA SER A 179 2.73 29.23 -21.21
C SER A 179 3.53 29.82 -22.35
N ASP A 180 4.04 28.94 -23.19
CA ASP A 180 4.51 29.33 -24.47
C ASP A 180 3.41 30.08 -25.21
N SER A 181 3.57 31.37 -25.36
CA SER A 181 2.57 32.21 -25.98
C SER A 181 2.25 31.74 -27.40
N PRO A 182 0.97 31.51 -27.71
CA PRO A 182 0.60 31.05 -29.03
C PRO A 182 0.85 32.13 -30.04
N VAL A 183 1.44 31.76 -31.12
CA VAL A 183 1.58 32.69 -32.24
C VAL A 183 0.75 32.19 -33.43
N GLY A 184 -0.41 32.82 -33.62
CA GLY A 184 -1.18 32.70 -34.86
C GLY A 184 -2.20 31.56 -34.97
N ASN A 185 -3.07 31.67 -35.97
CA ASN A 185 -4.22 30.79 -36.22
C ASN A 185 -3.85 29.50 -37.00
N GLY A 186 -2.84 28.76 -36.56
CA GLY A 186 -2.45 27.53 -37.23
C GLY A 186 -3.24 26.31 -36.76
N THR A 187 -3.53 25.37 -37.66
CA THR A 187 -4.07 24.05 -37.32
C THR A 187 -2.91 23.08 -37.25
N GLY A 188 -2.59 22.60 -36.04
CA GLY A 188 -1.53 21.62 -35.83
C GLY A 188 -1.62 21.02 -34.47
N TYR A 189 -0.83 20.02 -34.13
CA TYR A 189 -0.68 19.56 -32.77
C TYR A 189 0.17 20.54 -31.99
N GLY A 190 -0.28 20.86 -30.82
CA GLY A 190 0.38 21.82 -29.99
C GLY A 190 1.60 21.25 -29.30
N SER A 191 1.79 21.61 -28.06
CA SER A 191 2.95 21.29 -27.28
C SER A 191 2.62 20.30 -26.17
N MET A 192 3.58 19.46 -25.87
CA MET A 192 3.59 18.56 -24.73
C MET A 192 4.86 18.79 -23.95
N GLN A 193 4.74 19.24 -22.72
CA GLN A 193 5.86 19.67 -21.90
C GLN A 193 5.71 19.12 -20.48
N VAL A 194 6.84 18.68 -19.91
CA VAL A 194 6.94 18.25 -18.50
C VAL A 194 8.08 19.01 -17.85
N HIS A 195 7.78 19.70 -16.77
CA HIS A 195 8.70 20.55 -16.04
C HIS A 195 8.96 20.06 -14.63
N ASN A 196 10.22 20.10 -14.21
CA ASN A 196 10.62 20.05 -12.82
C ASN A 196 10.73 21.49 -12.30
N THR A 197 9.74 21.93 -11.52
CA THR A 197 9.68 23.32 -11.07
C THR A 197 10.73 23.65 -10.02
N ALA A 198 11.15 22.68 -9.22
CA ALA A 198 12.19 22.87 -8.20
C ALA A 198 13.58 23.10 -8.84
N ALA A 199 13.90 22.32 -9.87
CA ALA A 199 15.13 22.47 -10.63
C ALA A 199 15.03 23.55 -11.72
N ARG A 200 13.85 24.15 -11.93
CA ARG A 200 13.58 25.07 -13.04
C ARG A 200 14.02 24.50 -14.39
N GLN A 201 13.63 23.27 -14.64
CA GLN A 201 14.06 22.50 -15.79
C GLN A 201 12.86 21.96 -16.57
N THR A 202 12.88 22.13 -17.90
CA THR A 202 12.03 21.37 -18.80
C THR A 202 12.66 19.97 -18.95
N VAL A 203 12.03 18.98 -18.36
CA VAL A 203 12.51 17.59 -18.41
C VAL A 203 12.44 17.07 -19.83
N LEU A 204 11.27 17.19 -20.44
CA LEU A 204 11.05 16.86 -21.84
C LEU A 204 10.01 17.79 -22.44
N ALA A 205 10.17 18.09 -23.70
CA ALA A 205 9.23 18.89 -24.48
C ALA A 205 9.18 18.41 -25.92
N LEU A 206 7.99 18.44 -26.48
CA LEU A 206 7.70 18.12 -27.85
C LEU A 206 6.69 19.12 -28.41
N ASN A 207 7.06 19.85 -29.43
CA ASN A 207 6.18 20.77 -30.13
C ASN A 207 5.97 20.28 -31.56
N GLY A 208 4.75 19.82 -31.85
CA GLY A 208 4.32 19.49 -33.22
C GLY A 208 3.74 20.68 -33.97
N TRP A 209 3.84 21.85 -33.38
CA TRP A 209 3.25 23.07 -33.82
C TRP A 209 3.93 23.62 -35.08
N SER A 210 3.13 24.12 -36.02
CA SER A 210 3.62 24.60 -37.29
C SER A 210 2.93 25.87 -37.71
N TYR A 211 3.72 26.86 -38.08
CA TYR A 211 3.26 28.11 -38.73
C TYR A 211 2.86 27.93 -40.17
N GLY A 212 3.03 26.78 -40.78
CA GLY A 212 2.72 26.53 -42.15
C GLY A 212 3.20 25.16 -42.64
N ARG A 213 2.78 24.76 -43.84
CA ARG A 213 3.23 23.51 -44.45
C ARG A 213 4.76 23.47 -44.53
N GLY A 214 5.36 22.46 -43.92
CA GLY A 214 6.82 22.22 -44.02
C GLY A 214 7.65 22.67 -42.81
N ARG A 215 7.03 23.18 -41.71
CA ARG A 215 7.77 23.47 -40.47
C ARG A 215 8.11 22.20 -39.72
N VAL A 216 9.16 22.30 -38.96
CA VAL A 216 9.81 21.22 -38.28
C VAL A 216 9.35 21.23 -36.80
N PRO A 217 8.97 20.10 -36.23
CA PRO A 217 8.75 20.02 -34.77
C PRO A 217 10.01 20.40 -33.99
N ASP A 218 9.81 21.00 -32.83
CA ASP A 218 10.89 21.28 -31.89
C ASP A 218 10.83 20.26 -30.73
N VAL A 219 12.00 19.98 -30.19
CA VAL A 219 12.21 18.98 -29.17
C VAL A 219 13.11 19.53 -28.06
N GLY A 220 12.84 19.22 -26.83
CA GLY A 220 13.67 19.62 -25.69
C GLY A 220 13.88 18.47 -24.70
N THR A 221 15.12 18.32 -24.25
CA THR A 221 15.49 17.35 -23.21
C THR A 221 16.39 18.03 -22.17
N GLY A 222 15.92 18.13 -20.92
CA GLY A 222 16.70 18.65 -19.81
C GLY A 222 17.07 20.13 -19.90
N ASN A 223 16.30 20.96 -20.61
CA ASN A 223 16.58 22.38 -20.76
C ASN A 223 16.40 23.11 -19.41
N GLN A 224 17.35 24.00 -19.12
CA GLN A 224 17.32 24.82 -17.89
C GLN A 224 17.22 26.29 -18.25
N THR A 225 16.63 27.07 -17.35
CA THR A 225 16.58 28.52 -17.49
C THR A 225 17.96 29.13 -17.34
N THR A 226 18.41 29.83 -18.38
CA THR A 226 19.64 30.61 -18.37
C THR A 226 19.35 32.11 -18.54
N GLY A 227 18.44 32.66 -17.75
CA GLY A 227 18.08 34.08 -17.79
C GLY A 227 17.04 34.45 -18.83
N HIS A 228 16.54 33.54 -19.63
CA HIS A 228 15.45 33.73 -20.59
C HIS A 228 14.18 32.96 -20.16
N PRO A 229 12.98 33.47 -20.43
CA PRO A 229 11.73 32.77 -20.11
C PRO A 229 11.50 31.54 -20.98
N ASP A 230 12.04 31.46 -22.18
CA ASP A 230 11.88 30.33 -23.10
C ASP A 230 12.98 29.28 -22.88
N TRP A 231 12.74 28.33 -22.04
CA TRP A 231 13.65 27.23 -21.66
C TRP A 231 13.15 25.85 -22.08
N THR A 232 12.10 25.83 -22.89
CA THR A 232 11.34 24.62 -23.20
C THR A 232 11.98 23.78 -24.31
N PHE A 233 12.36 24.38 -25.42
CA PHE A 233 12.85 23.68 -26.59
C PHE A 233 14.31 24.00 -26.87
N SER A 234 15.16 22.97 -27.04
CA SER A 234 16.58 23.14 -27.34
C SER A 234 17.00 22.68 -28.74
N GLN A 235 16.17 21.87 -29.39
CA GLN A 235 16.58 21.22 -30.65
C GLN A 235 15.44 21.20 -31.67
N SER A 236 15.79 21.50 -32.93
CA SER A 236 14.90 21.23 -34.04
C SER A 236 14.93 19.74 -34.41
N ARG A 237 13.78 19.15 -34.70
CA ARG A 237 13.67 17.76 -35.16
C ARG A 237 14.52 17.45 -36.40
N GLN A 238 14.85 18.45 -37.21
CA GLN A 238 15.74 18.28 -38.40
C GLN A 238 17.19 17.95 -38.02
N SER A 239 17.67 18.44 -36.88
CA SER A 239 19.01 18.14 -36.37
C SER A 239 19.11 16.74 -35.73
N LEU A 240 18.02 16.02 -35.68
CA LEU A 240 17.94 14.69 -35.09
C LEU A 240 17.76 13.61 -36.17
N SER A 241 18.54 12.55 -36.09
CA SER A 241 18.34 11.35 -36.93
C SER A 241 17.09 10.59 -36.48
N SER A 242 16.82 10.52 -35.14
CA SER A 242 15.59 9.98 -34.59
C SER A 242 15.11 10.79 -33.40
N ALA A 243 13.80 10.77 -33.17
CA ALA A 243 13.18 11.24 -31.94
C ALA A 243 11.93 10.37 -31.67
N LYS A 244 11.84 9.78 -30.48
CA LYS A 244 10.77 8.86 -30.10
C LYS A 244 10.21 9.27 -28.75
N LEU A 245 8.88 9.43 -28.68
CA LEU A 245 8.16 9.61 -27.44
C LEU A 245 7.45 8.31 -27.08
N ARG A 246 7.69 7.83 -25.88
CA ARG A 246 6.95 6.70 -25.29
C ARG A 246 6.19 7.15 -24.06
N VAL A 247 4.98 6.67 -23.90
CA VAL A 247 4.15 6.91 -22.73
C VAL A 247 3.81 5.58 -22.10
N PHE A 248 4.01 5.49 -20.80
CA PHE A 248 3.75 4.30 -20.01
C PHE A 248 2.80 4.64 -18.87
N VAL A 249 2.05 3.67 -18.42
CA VAL A 249 1.17 3.80 -17.25
C VAL A 249 1.45 2.67 -16.27
N LYS A 250 1.45 3.01 -15.00
CA LYS A 250 1.47 2.02 -13.93
C LYS A 250 0.03 1.81 -13.47
N PRO A 251 -0.54 0.61 -13.65
CA PRO A 251 -1.81 0.29 -13.03
C PRO A 251 -1.66 0.41 -11.51
N ALA A 252 -2.62 1.06 -10.87
CA ALA A 252 -2.66 1.03 -9.42
C ALA A 252 -2.81 -0.43 -8.98
N THR A 253 -1.88 -0.91 -8.20
CA THR A 253 -2.16 -2.05 -7.34
C THR A 253 -3.30 -1.56 -6.44
N PRO A 254 -4.49 -2.19 -6.42
CA PRO A 254 -5.56 -1.67 -5.60
C PRO A 254 -5.05 -1.60 -4.16
N LYS A 255 -4.78 -0.40 -3.66
CA LYS A 255 -4.71 -0.19 -2.22
C LYS A 255 -6.04 -0.68 -1.69
N ALA A 256 -6.03 -1.66 -0.79
CA ALA A 256 -7.20 -2.28 -0.22
C ALA A 256 -8.18 -1.22 0.27
N ALA A 257 -9.23 -0.93 -0.48
CA ALA A 257 -10.29 -0.03 -0.07
C ALA A 257 -11.47 0.04 -1.05
N THR A 258 -11.82 -1.06 -1.65
CA THR A 258 -13.18 -1.24 -2.17
C THR A 258 -13.99 -2.01 -1.13
N CYS A 259 -15.31 -1.89 -1.16
CA CYS A 259 -16.15 -2.70 -0.30
C CYS A 259 -15.84 -4.19 -0.44
N GLU A 260 -15.57 -4.65 -1.67
CA GLU A 260 -15.29 -6.07 -1.96
C GLU A 260 -14.02 -6.57 -1.27
N GLN A 261 -13.04 -5.70 -1.10
CA GLN A 261 -11.76 -6.05 -0.48
C GLN A 261 -11.81 -5.98 1.04
N THR A 262 -12.74 -5.19 1.60
CA THR A 262 -12.76 -4.85 3.02
C THR A 262 -13.93 -5.42 3.79
N VAL A 263 -15.05 -5.76 3.11
CA VAL A 263 -16.26 -6.25 3.75
C VAL A 263 -16.40 -7.74 3.55
N GLY A 264 -16.02 -8.52 4.56
CA GLY A 264 -16.02 -9.99 4.50
C GLY A 264 -17.39 -10.59 4.20
N GLU A 265 -18.49 -9.98 4.68
CA GLU A 265 -19.84 -10.49 4.41
C GLU A 265 -20.23 -10.43 2.92
N LEU A 266 -19.57 -9.60 2.11
CA LEU A 266 -19.81 -9.57 0.65
C LEU A 266 -19.41 -10.86 -0.07
N ALA A 267 -18.62 -11.71 0.58
CA ALA A 267 -18.31 -13.04 0.05
C ALA A 267 -19.58 -13.91 -0.16
N ASP A 268 -20.65 -13.65 0.61
CA ASP A 268 -21.93 -14.35 0.54
C ASP A 268 -22.92 -13.73 -0.44
N TYR A 269 -22.55 -12.60 -1.02
CA TYR A 269 -23.43 -11.85 -1.89
C TYR A 269 -23.03 -12.00 -3.36
N ARG A 270 -23.99 -11.75 -4.23
CA ARG A 270 -23.80 -11.68 -5.67
C ARG A 270 -23.90 -10.25 -6.14
N LEU A 271 -23.02 -9.87 -7.02
CA LEU A 271 -23.14 -8.59 -7.71
C LEU A 271 -24.40 -8.61 -8.60
N LEU A 272 -25.33 -7.73 -8.28
CA LEU A 272 -26.53 -7.50 -9.08
C LEU A 272 -26.27 -6.40 -10.11
N TYR A 273 -25.77 -5.25 -9.65
CA TYR A 273 -25.48 -4.11 -10.48
C TYR A 273 -24.12 -3.51 -10.16
N ASP A 274 -23.42 -3.03 -11.17
CA ASP A 274 -22.29 -2.13 -11.09
C ASP A 274 -22.58 -0.92 -11.97
N VAL A 275 -22.67 0.26 -11.35
CA VAL A 275 -22.96 1.53 -12.00
C VAL A 275 -21.74 2.41 -11.90
N LYS A 276 -21.18 2.78 -13.04
CA LYS A 276 -20.17 3.83 -13.09
C LYS A 276 -20.85 5.18 -12.88
N VAL A 277 -20.58 5.81 -11.73
CA VAL A 277 -21.16 7.10 -11.40
C VAL A 277 -20.59 8.18 -12.34
N PRO A 278 -21.41 8.81 -13.18
CA PRO A 278 -20.95 9.83 -14.12
C PRO A 278 -20.49 11.10 -13.38
N ARG A 279 -19.66 11.89 -14.04
CA ARG A 279 -19.22 13.19 -13.50
C ARG A 279 -20.25 14.30 -13.68
N THR A 280 -21.04 14.20 -14.74
CA THR A 280 -22.06 15.19 -15.09
C THR A 280 -23.41 14.53 -15.28
N ALA A 281 -24.43 15.29 -15.01
CA ALA A 281 -25.81 14.86 -15.18
C ALA A 281 -26.19 14.60 -16.64
N GLY A 282 -25.53 15.24 -17.60
CA GLY A 282 -25.73 14.97 -19.03
C GLY A 282 -25.38 13.54 -19.45
N GLU A 283 -24.47 12.91 -18.73
CA GLU A 283 -24.14 11.50 -18.95
C GLU A 283 -25.26 10.57 -18.47
N TRP A 284 -26.01 10.94 -17.42
CA TRP A 284 -27.20 10.20 -16.96
C TRP A 284 -28.39 10.31 -17.91
N ALA A 285 -28.48 11.39 -18.68
CA ALA A 285 -29.58 11.60 -19.62
C ALA A 285 -29.65 10.53 -20.72
N GLN A 286 -28.57 9.79 -20.92
CA GLN A 286 -28.48 8.66 -21.88
C GLN A 286 -28.88 7.32 -21.24
N GLY A 287 -29.26 7.30 -20.00
CA GLY A 287 -29.59 6.10 -19.22
C GLY A 287 -28.59 5.80 -18.09
N VAL A 288 -28.90 4.83 -17.25
CA VAL A 288 -27.99 4.39 -16.19
C VAL A 288 -26.79 3.69 -16.83
N PRO A 289 -25.55 4.14 -16.57
CA PRO A 289 -24.37 3.54 -17.16
C PRO A 289 -24.00 2.25 -16.41
N TYR A 290 -24.83 1.24 -16.50
CA TYR A 290 -24.53 -0.08 -15.94
C TYR A 290 -23.32 -0.69 -16.64
N VAL A 291 -22.25 -0.94 -15.86
CA VAL A 291 -21.12 -1.78 -16.28
C VAL A 291 -21.52 -3.25 -16.21
N THR A 292 -22.35 -3.58 -15.21
CA THR A 292 -22.90 -4.90 -15.00
C THR A 292 -24.38 -4.80 -14.64
N ASP A 293 -25.21 -5.59 -15.30
CA ASP A 293 -26.61 -5.82 -14.96
C ASP A 293 -26.90 -7.33 -15.00
N ASN A 294 -27.03 -7.91 -13.82
CA ASN A 294 -27.32 -9.34 -13.64
C ASN A 294 -28.78 -9.61 -13.25
N SER A 295 -29.67 -8.61 -13.33
CA SER A 295 -31.07 -8.76 -12.89
C SER A 295 -31.85 -9.84 -13.65
N ALA A 296 -31.49 -10.10 -14.90
CA ALA A 296 -32.15 -11.12 -15.71
C ALA A 296 -31.70 -12.56 -15.37
N SER A 297 -30.49 -12.70 -14.78
CA SER A 297 -29.90 -14.01 -14.47
C SER A 297 -30.17 -14.51 -13.05
N LEU A 298 -30.52 -13.60 -12.15
CA LEU A 298 -30.79 -13.90 -10.73
C LEU A 298 -32.28 -14.16 -10.52
N ARG A 299 -32.70 -15.44 -10.54
CA ARG A 299 -34.10 -15.84 -10.36
C ARG A 299 -34.38 -16.54 -9.03
N VAL A 300 -33.73 -16.09 -7.96
CA VAL A 300 -33.86 -16.73 -6.66
C VAL A 300 -34.32 -15.72 -5.61
N PRO A 301 -35.09 -16.16 -4.62
CA PRO A 301 -35.42 -15.32 -3.47
C PRO A 301 -34.15 -14.78 -2.83
N ILE A 302 -34.19 -13.52 -2.41
CA ILE A 302 -33.07 -12.86 -1.75
C ILE A 302 -33.39 -12.61 -0.28
N SER A 303 -32.41 -12.80 0.59
CA SER A 303 -32.53 -12.54 2.02
C SER A 303 -32.03 -11.16 2.42
N ARG A 304 -31.00 -10.68 1.75
CA ARG A 304 -30.39 -9.37 2.04
C ARG A 304 -30.00 -8.65 0.76
N VAL A 305 -29.92 -7.34 0.86
CA VAL A 305 -29.33 -6.47 -0.17
C VAL A 305 -28.22 -5.65 0.44
N ALA A 306 -27.18 -5.39 -0.33
CA ALA A 306 -26.07 -4.53 0.07
C ALA A 306 -25.75 -3.51 -1.02
N TYR A 307 -25.44 -2.32 -0.59
CA TYR A 307 -25.06 -1.19 -1.43
C TYR A 307 -23.63 -0.79 -1.08
N CYS A 308 -22.82 -0.57 -2.09
CA CYS A 308 -21.45 -0.13 -1.96
C CYS A 308 -21.21 1.04 -2.90
N LEU A 309 -20.73 2.14 -2.36
CA LEU A 309 -20.17 3.23 -3.14
C LEU A 309 -18.67 3.24 -2.90
N ASP A 310 -17.87 3.05 -3.93
CA ASP A 310 -16.42 3.09 -3.84
C ASP A 310 -15.78 3.93 -4.94
N GLY A 311 -14.58 4.43 -4.68
CA GLY A 311 -13.81 5.26 -5.59
C GLY A 311 -12.55 5.81 -4.94
N MET A 312 -11.88 6.72 -5.63
CA MET A 312 -10.71 7.42 -5.10
C MET A 312 -11.06 8.90 -4.88
N HIS A 313 -10.83 9.41 -3.70
CA HIS A 313 -10.87 10.82 -3.38
C HIS A 313 -9.45 11.39 -3.37
N GLY A 314 -9.04 12.02 -4.47
CA GLY A 314 -7.65 12.35 -4.71
C GLY A 314 -6.80 11.07 -4.83
N THR A 315 -5.84 10.90 -3.93
CA THR A 315 -5.01 9.69 -3.81
C THR A 315 -5.54 8.68 -2.80
N ASN A 316 -6.59 9.02 -2.06
CA ASN A 316 -7.12 8.20 -0.99
C ASN A 316 -8.32 7.40 -1.48
N PRO A 317 -8.33 6.07 -1.29
CA PRO A 317 -9.52 5.28 -1.53
C PRO A 317 -10.62 5.68 -0.51
N ALA A 318 -11.83 5.85 -1.01
CA ALA A 318 -12.99 6.13 -0.18
C ALA A 318 -14.12 5.17 -0.56
N TRP A 319 -14.78 4.61 0.44
CA TRP A 319 -15.85 3.65 0.22
C TRP A 319 -16.85 3.67 1.37
N GLY A 320 -18.11 3.46 1.03
CA GLY A 320 -19.20 3.30 1.98
C GLY A 320 -20.01 2.05 1.64
N TYR A 321 -20.35 1.27 2.65
CA TYR A 321 -21.08 0.03 2.54
C TYR A 321 -22.26 0.02 3.50
N ALA A 322 -23.39 -0.43 3.01
CA ALA A 322 -24.57 -0.72 3.82
C ALA A 322 -25.25 -1.99 3.34
N SER A 323 -25.41 -2.97 4.21
CA SER A 323 -26.28 -4.12 3.96
C SER A 323 -27.51 -4.10 4.90
N MET A 324 -28.60 -4.67 4.43
CA MET A 324 -29.88 -4.70 5.15
C MET A 324 -30.72 -5.91 4.73
N ASN A 325 -31.74 -6.24 5.49
CA ASN A 325 -32.72 -7.22 5.07
C ASN A 325 -33.31 -6.78 3.73
N ALA A 326 -33.53 -7.72 2.82
CA ALA A 326 -34.12 -7.45 1.53
C ALA A 326 -35.50 -6.81 1.70
N TRP A 327 -35.68 -5.64 1.15
CA TRP A 327 -36.91 -4.86 1.28
C TRP A 327 -37.88 -5.08 0.10
N THR A 328 -37.41 -5.77 -0.94
CA THR A 328 -38.18 -6.21 -2.10
C THR A 328 -37.55 -7.44 -2.74
N GLN A 329 -38.35 -8.23 -3.45
CA GLN A 329 -37.88 -9.32 -4.31
C GLN A 329 -37.76 -8.87 -5.76
N ASP A 330 -38.21 -7.66 -6.11
CA ASP A 330 -38.01 -7.09 -7.43
C ASP A 330 -36.57 -6.57 -7.56
N LEU A 331 -35.76 -7.34 -8.27
CA LEU A 331 -34.36 -7.02 -8.48
C LEU A 331 -34.18 -5.66 -9.21
N LYS A 332 -35.11 -5.29 -10.09
CA LYS A 332 -35.04 -4.02 -10.81
C LYS A 332 -35.22 -2.81 -9.88
N ALA A 333 -36.00 -2.99 -8.83
CA ALA A 333 -36.22 -1.94 -7.83
C ALA A 333 -35.02 -1.72 -6.91
N LEU A 334 -34.05 -2.66 -6.88
CA LEU A 334 -32.85 -2.55 -6.05
C LEU A 334 -31.75 -1.70 -6.70
N GLY A 335 -31.83 -1.45 -8.00
CA GLY A 335 -30.86 -0.64 -8.74
C GLY A 335 -31.10 0.86 -8.59
N VAL A 336 -30.47 1.62 -9.48
CA VAL A 336 -30.70 3.07 -9.56
C VAL A 336 -32.12 3.32 -10.05
N PRO A 337 -32.92 4.08 -9.32
CA PRO A 337 -34.35 4.23 -9.65
C PRO A 337 -34.58 5.02 -10.93
N MET A 338 -35.43 4.47 -11.81
CA MET A 338 -35.79 5.07 -13.09
C MET A 338 -37.20 5.69 -13.09
N SER A 339 -38.12 5.14 -12.33
CA SER A 339 -39.54 5.45 -12.49
C SER A 339 -40.33 5.57 -11.18
N SER A 340 -39.83 5.08 -10.09
CA SER A 340 -40.55 5.06 -8.81
C SER A 340 -39.70 5.58 -7.66
N VAL A 341 -40.35 6.30 -6.74
CA VAL A 341 -39.73 6.76 -5.51
C VAL A 341 -39.74 5.61 -4.49
N THR A 342 -38.62 5.44 -3.82
CA THR A 342 -38.52 4.56 -2.65
C THR A 342 -38.07 5.39 -1.44
N GLN A 343 -38.93 5.46 -0.44
CA GLN A 343 -38.60 6.04 0.87
C GLN A 343 -39.08 5.05 1.93
N ARG A 344 -38.17 4.45 2.66
CA ARG A 344 -38.53 3.48 3.71
C ARG A 344 -37.51 3.23 4.77
N ARG A 345 -38.00 2.85 5.93
CA ARG A 345 -37.16 2.25 6.96
C ARG A 345 -36.74 0.85 6.54
N VAL A 346 -35.50 0.51 6.85
CA VAL A 346 -34.91 -0.81 6.66
C VAL A 346 -34.32 -1.31 7.96
N SER A 347 -34.23 -2.61 8.10
CA SER A 347 -33.80 -3.29 9.35
C SER A 347 -32.54 -4.12 9.15
N SER A 348 -31.94 -4.50 10.26
CA SER A 348 -30.69 -5.29 10.30
C SER A 348 -29.58 -4.64 9.50
N VAL A 349 -29.44 -3.32 9.64
CA VAL A 349 -28.48 -2.54 8.85
C VAL A 349 -27.08 -2.72 9.40
N THR A 350 -26.20 -3.22 8.55
CA THR A 350 -24.77 -3.28 8.82
C THR A 350 -24.07 -2.25 7.97
N VAL A 351 -23.29 -1.36 8.55
CA VAL A 351 -22.57 -0.30 7.82
C VAL A 351 -21.08 -0.34 8.11
N ARG A 352 -20.30 -0.04 7.08
CA ARG A 352 -18.84 0.06 7.06
C ARG A 352 -18.42 1.16 6.10
N GLY A 353 -17.21 1.67 6.21
CA GLY A 353 -16.66 2.62 5.24
C GLY A 353 -15.41 3.30 5.74
N SER A 354 -14.76 4.05 4.84
CA SER A 354 -13.56 4.83 5.17
C SER A 354 -13.86 5.93 6.18
N ASP A 355 -15.03 6.60 6.02
CA ASP A 355 -15.48 7.69 6.91
C ASP A 355 -16.83 7.37 7.57
N VAL A 356 -17.25 6.12 7.53
CA VAL A 356 -18.50 5.63 8.11
C VAL A 356 -18.26 5.10 9.50
N ALA A 357 -19.00 5.59 10.49
CA ALA A 357 -19.03 4.99 11.81
C ALA A 357 -19.68 3.60 11.74
N PRO A 358 -18.95 2.50 12.04
CA PRO A 358 -19.43 1.15 11.80
C PRO A 358 -20.62 0.78 12.70
N ALA A 359 -21.58 0.05 12.14
CA ALA A 359 -22.73 -0.50 12.86
C ALA A 359 -23.06 -1.91 12.42
N ASN A 360 -23.66 -2.69 13.32
CA ASN A 360 -24.21 -4.01 13.05
C ASN A 360 -25.63 -4.10 13.59
N GLY A 361 -26.58 -4.52 12.75
CA GLY A 361 -27.94 -4.86 13.17
C GLY A 361 -28.86 -3.68 13.50
N GLY A 362 -28.49 -2.47 13.11
CA GLY A 362 -29.25 -1.25 13.39
C GLY A 362 -30.49 -1.04 12.50
N SER A 363 -31.12 0.13 12.67
CA SER A 363 -32.18 0.62 11.78
C SER A 363 -31.61 1.61 10.78
N GLY A 364 -32.04 1.55 9.55
CA GLY A 364 -31.64 2.48 8.50
C GLY A 364 -32.84 3.11 7.79
N TYR A 365 -32.51 4.02 6.92
CA TYR A 365 -33.46 4.64 6.00
C TYR A 365 -32.88 4.66 4.59
N LEU A 366 -33.72 4.35 3.62
CA LEU A 366 -33.37 4.28 2.22
C LEU A 366 -34.21 5.30 1.45
N GLU A 367 -33.54 6.13 0.66
CA GLU A 367 -34.16 7.08 -0.24
C GLU A 367 -33.63 6.92 -1.65
N MET A 368 -34.56 6.69 -2.57
CA MET A 368 -34.27 6.60 -4.00
C MET A 368 -35.29 7.46 -4.77
N TRP A 369 -34.80 8.42 -5.52
CA TRP A 369 -35.59 9.38 -6.23
C TRP A 369 -35.28 9.35 -7.72
N PRO A 370 -36.23 8.97 -8.60
CA PRO A 370 -36.01 9.00 -10.03
C PRO A 370 -36.01 10.44 -10.58
N ASN A 371 -35.16 10.69 -11.55
CA ASN A 371 -35.06 11.90 -12.35
C ASN A 371 -34.88 13.23 -11.60
N ARG A 372 -35.63 13.50 -10.56
CA ARG A 372 -35.62 14.74 -9.79
C ARG A 372 -36.44 14.62 -8.53
N TYR A 373 -36.14 15.45 -7.56
CA TYR A 373 -36.97 15.64 -6.39
C TYR A 373 -38.31 16.25 -6.81
N SER A 374 -39.40 15.69 -6.38
CA SER A 374 -40.73 16.23 -6.61
C SER A 374 -41.25 16.97 -5.37
N ALA A 375 -41.77 18.15 -5.57
CA ALA A 375 -42.41 18.95 -4.49
C ALA A 375 -43.62 18.27 -3.85
N ALA A 376 -44.14 17.17 -4.47
CA ALA A 376 -45.31 16.45 -3.99
C ALA A 376 -44.99 15.28 -3.05
N LEU A 377 -43.73 15.06 -2.76
CA LEU A 377 -43.31 13.94 -1.93
C LEU A 377 -43.39 14.25 -0.44
N PRO A 378 -43.72 13.26 0.37
CA PRO A 378 -43.90 13.52 1.81
C PRO A 378 -42.59 14.08 2.39
N SER A 379 -42.68 15.20 2.99
CA SER A 379 -41.61 15.98 3.56
C SER A 379 -41.28 15.59 4.99
N SER A 380 -41.90 14.53 5.49
CA SER A 380 -41.76 14.16 6.89
C SER A 380 -40.65 13.12 7.03
N PRO A 381 -39.59 13.47 7.76
CA PRO A 381 -38.58 12.46 8.16
C PRO A 381 -39.27 11.35 8.98
N PRO A 382 -38.66 10.18 9.07
CA PRO A 382 -39.16 9.09 9.90
C PRO A 382 -39.45 9.59 11.32
N ALA A 383 -40.50 9.06 11.94
CA ALA A 383 -40.87 9.43 13.31
C ALA A 383 -39.65 9.36 14.28
N GLY A 384 -39.39 10.46 14.98
CA GLY A 384 -38.23 10.60 15.86
C GLY A 384 -37.15 11.58 15.37
N GLY A 385 -37.28 12.12 14.18
CA GLY A 385 -36.40 13.18 13.67
C GLY A 385 -37.17 14.44 13.34
N SER A 386 -36.62 15.60 13.59
CA SER A 386 -37.17 16.86 13.02
C SER A 386 -36.51 17.08 11.67
N ALA A 387 -37.23 17.68 10.72
CA ALA A 387 -36.74 18.05 9.41
C ALA A 387 -35.47 18.94 9.48
N SER A 388 -35.30 19.65 10.59
CA SER A 388 -34.12 20.46 10.86
C SER A 388 -32.87 19.67 11.31
N THR A 389 -33.03 18.42 11.71
CA THR A 389 -31.94 17.57 12.20
C THR A 389 -31.67 16.34 11.35
N TRP A 390 -32.58 16.04 10.41
CA TRP A 390 -32.54 14.89 9.55
C TRP A 390 -32.97 15.31 8.16
N ASP A 391 -32.06 15.46 7.25
CA ASP A 391 -32.35 15.76 5.87
C ASP A 391 -32.50 14.45 5.07
N PHE A 392 -33.63 13.76 5.30
CA PHE A 392 -33.99 12.55 4.56
C PHE A 392 -34.75 12.81 3.26
N ALA A 393 -35.17 14.05 3.07
CA ALA A 393 -35.82 14.47 1.86
C ALA A 393 -35.12 15.76 1.41
N ASP A 394 -34.03 15.60 0.67
CA ASP A 394 -33.42 16.72 -0.01
C ASP A 394 -34.47 17.44 -0.86
N ARG A 395 -35.02 18.47 -0.34
CA ARG A 395 -35.94 19.32 -1.10
C ARG A 395 -35.12 20.15 -2.08
N PRO A 396 -35.50 20.14 -3.35
CA PRO A 396 -35.12 21.23 -4.22
C PRO A 396 -35.66 22.50 -3.61
N GLY A 397 -34.78 23.43 -3.22
CA GLY A 397 -35.22 24.77 -2.79
C GLY A 397 -36.07 25.46 -3.86
N PRO A 398 -36.73 26.60 -3.56
CA PRO A 398 -37.59 27.27 -4.52
C PRO A 398 -36.94 27.67 -5.83
N ARG A 399 -35.62 27.66 -5.90
CA ARG A 399 -34.83 27.84 -7.13
C ARG A 399 -34.67 26.58 -7.97
N ASN A 400 -35.04 25.44 -7.42
CA ASN A 400 -34.80 24.12 -7.97
C ASN A 400 -36.11 23.42 -8.40
N GLY A 401 -37.09 24.18 -8.76
CA GLY A 401 -38.36 23.66 -9.31
C GLY A 401 -38.12 22.70 -10.49
N PRO A 402 -39.13 21.92 -10.86
CA PRO A 402 -39.00 20.95 -11.94
C PRO A 402 -38.56 21.67 -13.22
N ILE A 403 -37.40 21.29 -13.74
CA ILE A 403 -36.94 21.75 -15.04
C ILE A 403 -37.58 20.82 -16.08
N PRO A 404 -38.54 21.28 -16.86
CA PRO A 404 -39.15 20.46 -17.87
C PRO A 404 -38.14 20.02 -18.91
N GLY A 405 -38.09 18.73 -19.20
CA GLY A 405 -37.37 18.16 -20.33
C GLY A 405 -35.89 17.79 -20.15
N THR A 406 -35.30 17.97 -18.98
CA THR A 406 -33.95 17.51 -18.70
C THR A 406 -33.99 16.17 -17.95
N GLY A 407 -33.75 15.08 -18.66
CA GLY A 407 -33.60 13.75 -18.07
C GLY A 407 -32.33 13.70 -17.21
N GLY A 408 -32.48 13.78 -15.91
CA GLY A 408 -31.41 13.52 -14.96
C GLY A 408 -31.82 12.44 -13.97
N TYR A 409 -30.88 11.75 -13.35
CA TYR A 409 -31.16 10.88 -12.21
C TYR A 409 -31.32 11.70 -10.96
N GLY A 410 -32.27 11.33 -10.13
CA GLY A 410 -32.44 11.90 -8.82
C GLY A 410 -31.36 11.43 -7.86
N SER A 411 -31.76 11.10 -6.66
CA SER A 411 -30.85 10.75 -5.58
C SER A 411 -30.99 9.28 -5.16
N PHE A 412 -29.88 8.72 -4.78
CA PHE A 412 -29.79 7.41 -4.15
C PHE A 412 -29.05 7.57 -2.82
N GLN A 413 -29.71 7.29 -1.71
CA GLN A 413 -29.18 7.56 -0.38
C GLN A 413 -29.47 6.40 0.58
N VAL A 414 -28.48 6.07 1.41
CA VAL A 414 -28.65 5.10 2.50
C VAL A 414 -28.17 5.73 3.79
N HIS A 415 -29.05 5.76 4.79
CA HIS A 415 -28.81 6.36 6.09
C HIS A 415 -28.81 5.30 7.20
N ASP A 416 -27.88 5.44 8.14
CA ASP A 416 -27.90 4.77 9.43
C ASP A 416 -28.59 5.67 10.45
N LEU A 417 -29.77 5.28 10.88
CA LEU A 417 -30.57 6.05 11.85
C LEU A 417 -29.97 6.01 13.26
N THR A 418 -29.29 4.96 13.59
CA THR A 418 -28.73 4.77 14.95
C THR A 418 -27.61 5.76 15.21
N ARG A 419 -26.75 6.01 14.22
CA ARG A 419 -25.62 6.93 14.30
C ARG A 419 -25.86 8.27 13.62
N ARG A 420 -27.03 8.44 13.04
CA ARG A 420 -27.41 9.68 12.33
C ARG A 420 -26.35 10.04 11.27
N GLN A 421 -26.08 9.12 10.37
CA GLN A 421 -25.11 9.33 9.29
C GLN A 421 -25.69 8.91 7.95
N THR A 422 -25.34 9.63 6.89
CA THR A 422 -25.51 9.17 5.53
C THR A 422 -24.34 8.24 5.21
N VAL A 423 -24.61 6.95 5.06
CA VAL A 423 -23.58 5.94 4.82
C VAL A 423 -23.00 6.12 3.43
N LEU A 424 -23.88 6.27 2.45
CA LEU A 424 -23.53 6.57 1.06
C LEU A 424 -24.67 7.33 0.40
N ALA A 425 -24.30 8.22 -0.49
CA ALA A 425 -25.25 9.00 -1.28
C ALA A 425 -24.68 9.31 -2.67
N VAL A 426 -25.53 9.23 -3.69
CA VAL A 426 -25.23 9.67 -5.05
C VAL A 426 -26.39 10.49 -5.55
N ASN A 427 -26.11 11.69 -6.03
CA ASN A 427 -27.07 12.57 -6.65
C ASN A 427 -26.68 12.88 -8.10
N GLY A 428 -27.46 12.36 -9.03
CA GLY A 428 -27.34 12.65 -10.47
C GLY A 428 -28.19 13.83 -10.92
N TRP A 429 -28.84 14.51 -9.97
CA TRP A 429 -29.75 15.60 -10.25
C TRP A 429 -29.04 16.79 -10.85
N ALA A 430 -29.59 17.33 -11.94
CA ALA A 430 -28.99 18.39 -12.68
C ALA A 430 -29.97 19.48 -13.06
N HIS A 431 -29.49 20.69 -12.89
CA HIS A 431 -30.14 21.88 -13.50
C HIS A 431 -29.84 21.99 -15.00
N THR A 432 -28.67 21.52 -15.40
CA THR A 432 -28.19 21.55 -16.78
C THR A 432 -27.33 20.30 -17.05
N PRO A 433 -27.14 19.90 -18.32
CA PRO A 433 -26.24 18.77 -18.66
C PRO A 433 -24.82 18.88 -18.11
N GLN A 434 -24.37 20.09 -17.79
CA GLN A 434 -23.04 20.36 -17.25
C GLN A 434 -23.00 20.33 -15.71
N THR A 435 -24.15 20.18 -15.05
CA THR A 435 -24.18 20.12 -13.58
C THR A 435 -23.48 18.87 -13.08
N ARG A 436 -22.69 19.06 -12.08
CA ARG A 436 -21.85 18.00 -11.50
C ARG A 436 -22.68 17.09 -10.63
N VAL A 437 -22.43 15.79 -10.74
CA VAL A 437 -22.99 14.79 -9.84
C VAL A 437 -22.35 14.98 -8.46
N ALA A 438 -23.15 14.91 -7.41
CA ALA A 438 -22.67 14.92 -6.02
C ALA A 438 -22.60 13.49 -5.46
N ALA A 439 -21.69 13.26 -4.54
CA ALA A 439 -21.54 12.02 -3.81
C ALA A 439 -21.22 12.29 -2.34
N GLY A 440 -21.54 11.36 -1.47
CA GLY A 440 -21.25 11.48 -0.04
C GLY A 440 -21.01 10.11 0.59
N ILE A 441 -20.05 10.05 1.51
CA ILE A 441 -19.76 8.87 2.32
C ILE A 441 -19.57 9.30 3.77
N GLY A 442 -20.29 8.63 4.68
CA GLY A 442 -20.13 8.82 6.12
C GLY A 442 -20.52 10.19 6.65
N ASN A 443 -21.31 10.96 5.92
CA ASN A 443 -21.69 12.31 6.32
C ASN A 443 -22.56 12.30 7.57
N GLN A 444 -22.23 13.14 8.53
CA GLN A 444 -22.95 13.31 9.79
C GLN A 444 -23.51 14.74 9.90
N PRO A 445 -24.65 14.94 10.60
CA PRO A 445 -25.20 16.25 10.78
C PRO A 445 -24.28 17.10 11.67
N ALA A 446 -23.60 18.07 11.08
CA ALA A 446 -22.78 19.05 11.78
C ALA A 446 -23.48 20.40 11.88
N GLY A 447 -24.65 20.44 12.49
CA GLY A 447 -25.43 21.68 12.67
C GLY A 447 -26.08 22.25 11.41
N GLN A 448 -25.98 21.56 10.27
CA GLN A 448 -26.62 21.89 9.01
C GLN A 448 -27.68 20.84 8.67
N PRO A 449 -28.79 21.17 8.06
CA PRO A 449 -29.83 20.22 7.67
C PRO A 449 -29.39 19.29 6.55
N ASP A 450 -28.47 19.73 5.69
CA ASP A 450 -27.97 18.96 4.54
C ASP A 450 -26.67 18.22 4.92
N TRP A 451 -26.81 16.98 5.35
CA TRP A 451 -25.72 16.10 5.75
C TRP A 451 -25.51 14.93 4.77
N THR A 452 -26.23 14.96 3.67
CA THR A 452 -26.25 13.87 2.69
C THR A 452 -25.04 13.84 1.79
N PHE A 453 -24.68 15.01 1.24
CA PHE A 453 -23.61 15.13 0.26
C PHE A 453 -22.48 16.01 0.79
N ALA A 454 -21.31 15.40 1.03
CA ALA A 454 -20.12 16.14 1.43
C ALA A 454 -19.33 16.66 0.23
N GLU A 455 -19.47 16.02 -0.92
CA GLU A 455 -18.54 16.20 -2.02
C GLU A 455 -19.17 16.07 -3.39
N ASN A 456 -18.57 16.80 -4.31
CA ASN A 456 -18.85 16.74 -5.72
C ASN A 456 -18.16 15.52 -6.34
N ALA A 457 -18.82 14.75 -7.18
CA ALA A 457 -18.23 13.60 -7.86
C ALA A 457 -16.98 13.93 -8.68
N ASN A 458 -16.72 15.20 -9.01
CA ASN A 458 -15.49 15.62 -9.69
C ASN A 458 -14.23 15.48 -8.83
N ARG A 459 -14.37 15.44 -7.51
CA ARG A 459 -13.26 15.20 -6.59
C ARG A 459 -12.92 13.73 -6.49
N TRP A 460 -13.78 12.89 -7.05
CA TRP A 460 -13.62 11.45 -7.09
C TRP A 460 -13.13 11.01 -8.45
N SER A 461 -12.19 10.11 -8.48
CA SER A 461 -11.88 9.33 -9.66
C SER A 461 -12.56 7.98 -9.57
N HIS A 462 -13.33 7.64 -10.60
CA HIS A 462 -14.03 6.36 -10.78
C HIS A 462 -14.95 5.93 -9.63
N PRO A 463 -15.90 6.76 -9.21
CA PRO A 463 -16.90 6.29 -8.26
C PRO A 463 -17.79 5.25 -8.92
N HIS A 464 -17.94 4.11 -8.26
CA HIS A 464 -18.83 3.02 -8.63
C HIS A 464 -19.86 2.82 -7.53
N LEU A 465 -21.12 2.75 -7.92
CA LEU A 465 -22.20 2.27 -7.06
C LEU A 465 -22.52 0.82 -7.43
N LYS A 466 -22.24 -0.08 -6.50
CA LYS A 466 -22.48 -1.50 -6.68
C LYS A 466 -23.62 -1.96 -5.78
N VAL A 467 -24.46 -2.82 -6.32
CA VAL A 467 -25.58 -3.42 -5.59
C VAL A 467 -25.38 -4.93 -5.57
N TYR A 468 -25.45 -5.49 -4.40
CA TYR A 468 -25.29 -6.91 -4.17
C TYR A 468 -26.53 -7.49 -3.52
N VAL A 469 -26.84 -8.75 -3.80
CA VAL A 469 -27.92 -9.48 -3.15
C VAL A 469 -27.43 -10.81 -2.59
N LYS A 470 -27.91 -11.16 -1.40
CA LYS A 470 -27.66 -12.46 -0.79
C LYS A 470 -28.84 -13.38 -1.12
N PRO A 471 -28.63 -14.50 -1.88
CA PRO A 471 -29.69 -15.50 -2.10
C PRO A 471 -30.14 -16.11 -0.77
N ALA A 472 -31.42 -16.37 -0.65
CA ALA A 472 -31.98 -17.16 0.45
C ALA A 472 -31.75 -18.66 0.20
N GLY A 473 -31.66 -19.45 1.25
CA GLY A 473 -31.72 -20.91 1.16
C GLY A 473 -30.44 -21.69 1.37
N VAL A 474 -29.26 -21.06 1.32
CA VAL A 474 -27.99 -21.65 1.78
C VAL A 474 -27.27 -20.61 2.61
N ASP A 475 -26.94 -20.97 3.84
CA ASP A 475 -26.14 -20.12 4.74
C ASP A 475 -24.74 -20.72 4.88
N ILE A 476 -23.73 -19.83 4.86
CA ILE A 476 -22.33 -20.20 5.11
C ILE A 476 -21.96 -19.66 6.48
N ALA A 477 -21.83 -20.57 7.43
CA ALA A 477 -21.47 -20.25 8.81
C ALA A 477 -19.97 -19.94 8.93
N GLU A 478 -19.13 -20.65 8.18
CA GLU A 478 -17.69 -20.48 8.16
C GLU A 478 -17.14 -20.68 6.73
N GLY A 479 -16.23 -19.87 6.31
CA GLY A 479 -15.60 -20.00 5.00
C GLY A 479 -14.61 -18.88 4.68
N PRO A 480 -13.91 -18.98 3.55
CA PRO A 480 -12.86 -18.06 3.18
C PRO A 480 -13.38 -16.65 2.95
N THR A 481 -12.52 -15.69 3.20
CA THR A 481 -12.70 -14.28 2.88
C THR A 481 -11.64 -13.81 1.90
N ASN A 482 -11.89 -12.67 1.25
CA ASN A 482 -10.91 -12.10 0.32
C ASN A 482 -9.58 -11.80 1.01
N ALA A 483 -8.49 -11.97 0.29
CA ALA A 483 -7.12 -11.74 0.72
C ALA A 483 -6.68 -12.58 1.95
N GLN A 484 -7.42 -13.60 2.32
CA GLN A 484 -7.13 -14.44 3.48
C GLN A 484 -5.85 -15.25 3.27
N LEU A 485 -5.03 -15.31 4.33
CA LEU A 485 -3.95 -16.30 4.42
C LEU A 485 -4.39 -17.46 5.31
N TYR A 486 -4.26 -18.66 4.78
CA TYR A 486 -4.40 -19.91 5.54
C TYR A 486 -3.02 -20.38 5.99
N PRO A 487 -2.83 -20.65 7.30
CA PRO A 487 -1.57 -21.19 7.79
C PRO A 487 -1.26 -22.54 7.13
N ARG A 488 -0.04 -22.67 6.59
CA ARG A 488 0.36 -23.95 5.98
C ARG A 488 0.74 -24.99 7.00
N ASP A 489 0.47 -26.22 6.70
CA ASP A 489 1.16 -27.37 7.25
C ASP A 489 2.56 -27.42 6.61
N ARG A 490 3.60 -27.45 7.43
CA ARG A 490 4.99 -27.38 6.98
C ARG A 490 5.50 -28.69 6.37
N ALA A 491 4.91 -29.82 6.77
CA ALA A 491 5.30 -31.12 6.25
C ALA A 491 4.80 -31.33 4.82
N THR A 492 3.57 -30.85 4.54
CA THR A 492 2.93 -31.00 3.24
C THR A 492 3.05 -29.77 2.36
N ASN A 493 3.47 -28.62 2.92
CA ASN A 493 3.46 -27.31 2.28
C ASN A 493 2.09 -26.89 1.75
N THR A 494 1.02 -27.34 2.40
CA THR A 494 -0.37 -27.03 2.03
C THR A 494 -1.15 -26.46 3.21
N ALA A 495 -2.27 -25.80 2.91
CA ALA A 495 -3.26 -25.43 3.91
C ALA A 495 -4.63 -25.94 3.48
N THR A 496 -5.51 -26.22 4.42
CA THR A 496 -6.88 -26.64 4.13
C THR A 496 -7.82 -25.45 4.18
N VAL A 497 -8.48 -25.16 3.08
CA VAL A 497 -9.62 -24.25 3.05
C VAL A 497 -10.86 -25.03 3.39
N GLN A 498 -11.50 -24.65 4.51
CA GLN A 498 -12.74 -25.26 4.97
C GLN A 498 -13.91 -24.31 4.77
N VAL A 499 -15.03 -24.85 4.32
CA VAL A 499 -16.32 -24.15 4.25
C VAL A 499 -17.38 -24.97 4.95
N ARG A 500 -18.10 -24.33 5.86
CA ARG A 500 -19.22 -24.96 6.60
C ARG A 500 -20.49 -24.12 6.47
N GLY A 501 -21.62 -24.76 6.42
CA GLY A 501 -22.87 -24.06 6.33
C GLY A 501 -24.09 -24.93 6.59
N HIS A 502 -25.22 -24.29 6.36
CA HIS A 502 -26.54 -24.92 6.52
C HIS A 502 -27.35 -24.74 5.24
N VAL A 503 -28.15 -25.74 4.91
CA VAL A 503 -29.17 -25.65 3.87
C VAL A 503 -30.52 -25.48 4.53
N THR A 504 -31.24 -24.44 4.12
CA THR A 504 -32.61 -24.14 4.61
C THR A 504 -33.67 -24.28 3.52
N ASP A 505 -33.25 -24.54 2.27
CA ASP A 505 -34.14 -24.68 1.10
C ASP A 505 -34.11 -26.11 0.59
N ALA A 506 -35.25 -26.76 0.60
CA ALA A 506 -35.42 -28.18 0.17
C ALA A 506 -35.09 -28.41 -1.32
N ASP A 507 -35.10 -27.37 -2.14
CA ASP A 507 -34.76 -27.47 -3.57
C ASP A 507 -33.26 -27.56 -3.83
N VAL A 508 -32.41 -27.31 -2.82
CA VAL A 508 -30.96 -27.49 -2.93
C VAL A 508 -30.64 -28.98 -2.87
N THR A 509 -30.08 -29.55 -3.93
CA THR A 509 -29.71 -30.97 -3.99
C THR A 509 -28.29 -31.21 -3.46
N ASP A 510 -27.37 -30.29 -3.76
CA ASP A 510 -25.95 -30.42 -3.39
C ASP A 510 -25.32 -29.07 -3.19
N VAL A 511 -24.23 -29.07 -2.41
CA VAL A 511 -23.32 -27.94 -2.25
C VAL A 511 -21.96 -28.33 -2.81
N GLU A 512 -21.38 -27.47 -3.63
CA GLU A 512 -20.11 -27.68 -4.30
C GLU A 512 -19.12 -26.54 -4.01
N MET A 513 -17.90 -26.89 -3.67
CA MET A 513 -16.78 -25.95 -3.57
C MET A 513 -15.83 -26.14 -4.75
N ARG A 514 -15.54 -25.08 -5.47
CA ARG A 514 -14.55 -25.01 -6.54
C ARG A 514 -13.37 -24.16 -6.10
N VAL A 515 -12.17 -24.70 -6.27
CA VAL A 515 -10.93 -23.98 -5.97
C VAL A 515 -10.21 -23.72 -7.28
N TYR A 516 -9.90 -22.46 -7.52
CA TYR A 516 -9.14 -22.01 -8.69
C TYR A 516 -7.77 -21.52 -8.24
N ARG A 517 -6.74 -21.86 -9.01
CA ARG A 517 -5.38 -21.35 -8.88
C ARG A 517 -5.09 -20.48 -10.09
N GLU A 518 -4.79 -19.20 -9.89
CA GLU A 518 -4.57 -18.23 -10.98
C GLU A 518 -5.67 -18.29 -12.05
N GLY A 519 -6.92 -18.48 -11.63
CA GLY A 519 -8.08 -18.59 -12.52
C GLY A 519 -8.32 -19.97 -13.13
N ALA A 520 -7.39 -20.91 -13.02
CA ALA A 520 -7.58 -22.29 -13.48
C ALA A 520 -8.23 -23.13 -12.38
N LEU A 521 -9.27 -23.89 -12.68
CA LEU A 521 -9.92 -24.82 -11.75
C LEU A 521 -8.96 -25.96 -11.40
N VAL A 522 -8.63 -26.10 -10.11
CA VAL A 522 -7.68 -27.13 -9.61
C VAL A 522 -8.32 -28.16 -8.69
N SER A 523 -9.47 -27.84 -8.10
CA SER A 523 -10.19 -28.78 -7.22
C SER A 523 -11.68 -28.50 -7.21
N THR A 524 -12.45 -29.57 -7.17
CA THR A 524 -13.90 -29.56 -6.95
C THR A 524 -14.25 -30.53 -5.83
N ARG A 525 -15.04 -30.09 -4.88
CA ARG A 525 -15.58 -30.91 -3.79
C ARG A 525 -17.09 -30.71 -3.75
N ARG A 526 -17.84 -31.79 -3.63
CA ARG A 526 -19.30 -31.76 -3.63
C ARG A 526 -19.86 -32.69 -2.55
N VAL A 527 -20.88 -32.21 -1.87
CA VAL A 527 -21.61 -32.97 -0.84
C VAL A 527 -23.11 -32.81 -1.06
N PRO A 528 -23.94 -33.84 -0.76
CA PRO A 528 -25.37 -33.69 -0.74
C PRO A 528 -25.83 -32.57 0.22
N ALA A 529 -26.91 -31.90 -0.15
CA ALA A 529 -27.49 -30.86 0.68
C ALA A 529 -28.10 -31.48 1.94
N THR A 530 -27.40 -31.33 3.04
CA THR A 530 -27.88 -31.72 4.37
C THR A 530 -28.07 -30.47 5.22
N PRO A 531 -28.88 -30.51 6.31
CA PRO A 531 -29.08 -29.35 7.16
C PRO A 531 -27.77 -28.70 7.63
N SER A 532 -26.72 -29.50 7.80
CA SER A 532 -25.36 -29.01 8.04
C SER A 532 -24.37 -29.72 7.12
N TRP A 533 -23.46 -29.01 6.52
CA TRP A 533 -22.48 -29.56 5.57
C TRP A 533 -21.09 -28.95 5.81
N THR A 534 -20.07 -29.67 5.38
CA THR A 534 -18.68 -29.23 5.40
C THR A 534 -17.99 -29.65 4.12
N LEU A 535 -17.19 -28.75 3.56
CA LEU A 535 -16.35 -28.96 2.39
C LEU A 535 -14.92 -28.50 2.70
N ASP A 536 -13.94 -29.34 2.39
CA ASP A 536 -12.53 -29.11 2.61
C ASP A 536 -11.74 -29.27 1.30
N ALA A 537 -10.79 -28.37 1.03
CA ALA A 537 -9.88 -28.51 -0.08
C ALA A 537 -8.48 -27.98 0.29
N PRO A 538 -7.41 -28.68 -0.14
CA PRO A 538 -6.05 -28.20 0.07
C PRO A 538 -5.71 -27.09 -0.94
N ILE A 539 -4.90 -26.12 -0.48
CA ILE A 539 -4.20 -25.15 -1.32
C ILE A 539 -2.71 -25.17 -0.98
N THR A 540 -1.85 -24.95 -1.95
CA THR A 540 -0.39 -24.97 -1.77
C THR A 540 0.13 -23.61 -1.28
N ALA A 541 1.13 -23.63 -0.42
CA ALA A 541 1.84 -22.41 -0.02
C ALA A 541 2.87 -22.05 -1.09
N GLU A 542 2.49 -21.16 -1.98
CA GLU A 542 3.27 -20.71 -3.14
C GLU A 542 2.85 -19.30 -3.57
N ARG A 543 3.61 -18.70 -4.46
CA ARG A 543 3.28 -17.40 -5.08
C ARG A 543 2.17 -17.58 -6.13
N ALA A 544 1.03 -18.06 -5.71
CA ALA A 544 -0.17 -18.14 -6.53
C ALA A 544 -1.40 -17.70 -5.74
N SER A 545 -2.31 -17.03 -6.42
CA SER A 545 -3.58 -16.59 -5.84
C SER A 545 -4.64 -17.67 -6.04
N TYR A 546 -5.35 -17.99 -4.96
CA TYR A 546 -6.48 -18.91 -5.03
C TYR A 546 -7.79 -18.15 -4.94
N THR A 547 -8.77 -18.65 -5.68
CA THR A 547 -10.18 -18.24 -5.58
C THR A 547 -11.00 -19.44 -5.19
N VAL A 548 -11.89 -19.27 -4.23
CA VAL A 548 -12.83 -20.31 -3.78
C VAL A 548 -14.22 -19.85 -4.08
N GLU A 549 -14.98 -20.69 -4.77
CA GLU A 549 -16.40 -20.52 -5.04
C GLU A 549 -17.20 -21.62 -4.36
N VAL A 550 -18.31 -21.26 -3.76
CA VAL A 550 -19.29 -22.21 -3.21
C VAL A 550 -20.58 -22.09 -4.00
N TRP A 551 -21.02 -23.20 -4.54
CA TRP A 551 -22.20 -23.31 -5.38
C TRP A 551 -23.26 -24.16 -4.72
N ALA A 552 -24.51 -23.78 -4.86
CA ALA A 552 -25.67 -24.63 -4.55
C ALA A 552 -26.27 -25.11 -5.86
N HIS A 553 -26.48 -26.42 -5.99
CA HIS A 553 -27.12 -27.05 -7.13
C HIS A 553 -28.60 -27.22 -6.86
N ARG A 554 -29.43 -26.92 -7.84
CA ARG A 554 -30.90 -27.05 -7.81
C ARG A 554 -31.41 -27.52 -9.14
N PRO A 555 -32.61 -28.16 -9.20
CA PRO A 555 -33.25 -28.47 -10.46
C PRO A 555 -33.49 -27.26 -11.38
N SER A 556 -33.67 -26.09 -10.76
CA SER A 556 -33.86 -24.81 -11.46
C SER A 556 -32.55 -24.14 -11.94
N GLY A 557 -31.39 -24.72 -11.66
CA GLY A 557 -30.07 -24.21 -12.03
C GLY A 557 -29.16 -23.92 -10.85
N ASP A 558 -27.86 -23.88 -11.12
CA ASP A 558 -26.79 -23.69 -10.13
C ASP A 558 -26.70 -22.24 -9.65
N ILE A 559 -26.42 -22.11 -8.39
CA ILE A 559 -26.32 -20.81 -7.71
C ILE A 559 -24.96 -20.63 -7.05
N LEU A 560 -24.23 -19.58 -7.41
CA LEU A 560 -23.04 -19.17 -6.70
C LEU A 560 -23.42 -18.52 -5.36
N ILE A 561 -23.06 -19.15 -4.26
CA ILE A 561 -23.38 -18.68 -2.90
C ILE A 561 -22.29 -17.77 -2.36
N ARG A 562 -21.01 -18.15 -2.54
CA ARG A 562 -19.85 -17.40 -2.05
C ARG A 562 -18.75 -17.44 -3.09
N ARG A 563 -18.05 -16.33 -3.21
CA ARG A 563 -16.78 -16.26 -3.90
C ARG A 563 -15.80 -15.47 -3.05
N ALA A 564 -14.69 -16.08 -2.71
CA ALA A 564 -13.57 -15.40 -2.05
C ALA A 564 -12.33 -15.53 -2.91
N SER A 565 -11.63 -14.45 -3.12
CA SER A 565 -10.47 -14.35 -4.03
C SER A 565 -9.23 -13.85 -3.32
N ASP A 566 -8.09 -13.92 -4.00
CA ASP A 566 -6.80 -13.49 -3.47
C ASP A 566 -6.37 -14.24 -2.20
N ILE A 567 -6.80 -15.50 -2.09
CA ILE A 567 -6.47 -16.39 -0.98
C ILE A 567 -5.07 -16.96 -1.20
N VAL A 568 -4.31 -17.09 -0.13
CA VAL A 568 -2.98 -17.71 -0.15
C VAL A 568 -2.81 -18.66 1.05
N ALA A 569 -1.86 -19.60 0.94
CA ALA A 569 -1.36 -20.37 2.08
C ALA A 569 0.04 -19.89 2.44
N GLY A 570 0.41 -19.89 3.73
CA GLY A 570 1.73 -19.41 4.12
C GLY A 570 2.05 -19.44 5.60
N ASP A 571 3.09 -18.74 5.99
CA ASP A 571 3.62 -18.66 7.34
C ASP A 571 3.17 -17.38 8.07
N VAL A 572 3.21 -17.38 9.41
CA VAL A 572 2.70 -16.28 10.25
C VAL A 572 3.77 -15.77 11.20
N TYR A 573 3.91 -14.45 11.26
CA TYR A 573 4.83 -13.73 12.12
C TYR A 573 4.14 -12.62 12.89
N VAL A 574 4.67 -12.26 14.04
CA VAL A 574 4.21 -11.15 14.87
C VAL A 574 5.35 -10.14 15.06
N ILE A 575 5.05 -8.86 14.92
CA ILE A 575 5.91 -7.78 15.34
C ILE A 575 5.24 -7.09 16.53
N GLN A 576 5.96 -6.89 17.63
CA GLN A 576 5.46 -6.16 18.80
C GLN A 576 6.57 -5.33 19.42
N GLY A 577 6.22 -4.26 20.11
CA GLY A 577 7.14 -3.34 20.75
C GLY A 577 6.71 -1.89 20.58
N GLN A 578 7.64 -0.95 20.77
CA GLN A 578 7.33 0.47 20.70
C GLN A 578 7.49 1.06 19.28
N SER A 579 7.71 2.36 19.15
CA SER A 579 7.70 3.10 17.87
C SER A 579 8.55 2.47 16.76
N ASN A 580 9.73 1.95 17.07
CA ASN A 580 10.58 1.27 16.08
C ASN A 580 10.04 -0.09 15.63
N ALA A 581 9.18 -0.76 16.44
CA ALA A 581 8.42 -1.92 16.02
C ALA A 581 7.21 -1.53 15.15
N VAL A 582 6.57 -0.40 15.45
CA VAL A 582 5.53 0.19 14.58
C VAL A 582 6.13 0.52 13.22
N ALA A 583 7.36 1.04 13.21
CA ALA A 583 8.09 1.46 12.02
C ALA A 583 7.24 2.34 11.09
N ALA A 584 6.56 3.33 11.70
CA ALA A 584 5.74 4.29 10.98
C ALA A 584 6.63 5.21 10.13
N SER A 585 6.06 5.70 9.05
CA SER A 585 6.72 6.64 8.16
C SER A 585 6.70 8.05 8.76
N THR A 586 7.64 8.36 9.64
CA THR A 586 7.75 9.70 10.24
C THR A 586 8.73 10.61 9.53
N ASP A 587 9.76 10.06 8.92
CA ASP A 587 10.92 10.82 8.42
C ASP A 587 11.10 10.74 6.90
N GLU A 588 10.52 9.75 6.26
CA GLU A 588 10.41 9.62 4.81
C GLU A 588 8.94 9.50 4.45
N SER A 589 8.52 10.02 3.31
CA SER A 589 7.13 9.86 2.85
C SER A 589 6.74 8.37 2.91
N GLY A 590 5.54 8.03 3.35
CA GLY A 590 5.03 6.64 3.44
C GLY A 590 5.10 5.83 2.16
N THR A 591 5.56 6.47 1.10
CA THR A 591 5.84 5.88 -0.20
C THR A 591 7.22 5.23 -0.30
N ALA A 592 8.16 5.52 0.61
CA ALA A 592 9.51 4.98 0.54
C ALA A 592 9.54 3.44 0.59
N SER A 593 8.65 2.82 1.38
CA SER A 593 8.52 1.36 1.46
C SER A 593 7.54 0.76 0.44
N SER A 594 6.87 1.57 -0.37
CA SER A 594 5.84 1.08 -1.30
C SER A 594 6.40 0.15 -2.37
N ALA A 595 7.67 0.35 -2.77
CA ALA A 595 8.36 -0.53 -3.71
C ALA A 595 8.59 -1.95 -3.16
N ASP A 596 8.62 -2.11 -1.84
CA ASP A 596 8.77 -3.42 -1.18
C ASP A 596 7.42 -4.06 -0.80
N GLN A 597 6.29 -3.44 -1.13
CA GLN A 597 4.99 -4.08 -0.97
C GLN A 597 4.88 -5.29 -1.90
N SER A 598 4.31 -6.37 -1.36
CA SER A 598 4.15 -7.62 -2.09
C SER A 598 2.70 -8.10 -2.06
N ALA A 599 2.24 -8.62 -3.21
CA ALA A 599 0.95 -9.28 -3.30
C ALA A 599 0.84 -10.53 -2.41
N TRP A 600 1.94 -11.00 -1.85
CA TRP A 600 2.03 -12.23 -1.06
C TRP A 600 2.23 -12.00 0.43
N VAL A 601 2.25 -10.73 0.86
CA VAL A 601 2.33 -10.37 2.28
C VAL A 601 0.95 -9.93 2.76
N ARG A 602 0.49 -10.54 3.84
CA ARG A 602 -0.86 -10.36 4.40
C ARG A 602 -0.81 -9.82 5.83
N THR A 603 -1.91 -9.23 6.25
CA THR A 603 -2.20 -8.96 7.66
C THR A 603 -3.70 -9.02 7.92
N PHE A 604 -4.09 -9.18 9.19
CA PHE A 604 -5.49 -9.21 9.62
C PHE A 604 -5.79 -8.06 10.57
N GLY A 605 -6.86 -7.31 10.28
CA GLY A 605 -7.17 -6.09 11.01
C GLY A 605 -6.04 -5.06 10.93
N TYR A 606 -5.92 -4.19 11.91
CA TYR A 606 -4.87 -3.19 12.00
C TYR A 606 -4.52 -2.84 13.45
N GLY A 607 -3.32 -2.27 13.67
CA GLY A 607 -2.89 -1.76 14.96
C GLY A 607 -3.68 -0.48 15.30
N THR A 608 -4.23 -0.41 16.50
CA THR A 608 -4.93 0.78 17.03
C THR A 608 -4.90 0.77 18.54
N ALA A 609 -4.85 1.95 19.15
CA ALA A 609 -5.03 2.12 20.59
C ALA A 609 -6.52 2.08 21.01
N ASN A 610 -7.43 2.19 20.06
CA ASN A 610 -8.87 2.20 20.32
C ASN A 610 -9.45 0.77 20.32
N ALA A 611 -9.96 0.34 21.47
CA ALA A 611 -10.52 -0.99 21.64
C ALA A 611 -11.71 -1.29 20.70
N ALA A 612 -12.62 -0.33 20.53
CA ALA A 612 -13.78 -0.50 19.64
C ALA A 612 -13.39 -0.67 18.19
N GLN A 613 -12.42 0.13 17.72
CA GLN A 613 -11.89 0.03 16.36
C GLN A 613 -11.16 -1.30 16.13
N SER A 614 -10.38 -1.76 17.12
CA SER A 614 -9.69 -3.05 17.03
C SER A 614 -10.64 -4.23 16.90
N ILE A 615 -11.83 -4.14 17.53
CA ILE A 615 -12.86 -5.19 17.44
C ILE A 615 -13.65 -5.07 16.12
N ALA A 616 -13.86 -3.86 15.63
CA ALA A 616 -14.73 -3.59 14.48
C ALA A 616 -14.14 -4.09 13.15
N ASP A 617 -12.81 -4.14 13.01
CA ASP A 617 -12.16 -4.58 11.78
C ASP A 617 -11.63 -6.02 11.91
N ARG A 618 -12.30 -6.91 11.22
CA ARG A 618 -12.01 -8.36 11.15
C ARG A 618 -11.77 -8.79 9.69
N SER A 619 -11.03 -7.97 8.96
CA SER A 619 -10.75 -8.18 7.54
C SER A 619 -9.30 -8.51 7.28
N TRP A 620 -9.06 -9.26 6.22
CA TRP A 620 -7.73 -9.51 5.69
C TRP A 620 -7.31 -8.41 4.72
N TYR A 621 -6.03 -8.10 4.70
CA TYR A 621 -5.44 -7.08 3.84
C TYR A 621 -4.13 -7.58 3.23
N ARG A 622 -3.83 -7.11 2.03
CA ARG A 622 -2.45 -7.03 1.58
C ARG A 622 -1.72 -6.01 2.45
N ALA A 623 -0.55 -6.39 2.93
CA ALA A 623 0.17 -5.57 3.89
C ALA A 623 0.76 -4.31 3.25
N THR A 624 0.76 -3.21 4.00
CA THR A 624 1.37 -1.93 3.61
C THR A 624 2.45 -1.51 4.58
N GLY A 625 3.38 -0.66 4.12
CA GLY A 625 4.49 -0.14 4.93
C GLY A 625 4.12 0.99 5.89
N GLU A 626 2.87 1.43 5.86
CA GLU A 626 2.38 2.43 6.80
C GLU A 626 2.29 1.82 8.20
N GLY A 627 2.54 2.61 9.23
CA GLY A 627 2.50 2.17 10.62
C GLY A 627 1.47 2.98 11.41
N PHE A 628 1.08 2.44 12.56
CA PHE A 628 0.24 3.14 13.52
C PHE A 628 1.12 3.71 14.64
N GLU A 629 1.18 5.02 14.76
CA GLU A 629 1.63 5.70 15.98
C GLU A 629 0.44 6.44 16.58
N GLY A 630 0.03 6.14 17.79
CA GLY A 630 -1.16 6.57 18.52
C GLY A 630 -1.76 7.97 18.29
N ARG A 631 -1.23 8.73 17.37
CA ARG A 631 -1.65 10.07 16.97
C ARG A 631 -2.09 10.17 15.50
N HIS A 632 -1.95 9.12 14.70
CA HIS A 632 -2.19 9.18 13.26
C HIS A 632 -3.44 8.40 12.85
N THR A 633 -3.98 8.80 11.71
CA THR A 633 -5.15 8.19 11.10
C THR A 633 -4.89 6.69 10.87
N LEU A 634 -5.87 5.88 11.22
CA LEU A 634 -5.83 4.44 11.06
C LEU A 634 -5.57 4.06 9.59
N VAL A 635 -4.54 3.28 9.37
CA VAL A 635 -4.24 2.74 8.04
C VAL A 635 -4.46 1.24 8.06
N ARG A 636 -5.46 0.80 7.30
CA ARG A 636 -5.77 -0.62 7.16
C ARG A 636 -4.66 -1.32 6.39
N GLY A 637 -4.31 -2.54 6.81
CA GLY A 637 -3.21 -3.29 6.20
C GLY A 637 -1.81 -2.88 6.65
N ALA A 638 -1.69 -1.87 7.53
CA ALA A 638 -0.40 -1.37 7.99
C ALA A 638 0.31 -2.38 8.90
N ILE A 639 1.56 -2.71 8.53
CA ILE A 639 2.46 -3.54 9.33
C ILE A 639 3.81 -2.86 9.61
N GLY A 640 3.96 -1.61 9.18
CA GLY A 640 5.20 -0.85 9.30
C GLY A 640 6.20 -1.13 8.18
N GLN A 641 7.10 -0.18 7.96
CA GLN A 641 8.09 -0.24 6.88
C GLN A 641 9.04 -1.45 7.03
N MET A 642 9.49 -1.73 8.26
CA MET A 642 10.29 -2.93 8.55
C MET A 642 9.51 -4.22 8.25
N GLY A 643 8.23 -4.26 8.61
CA GLY A 643 7.38 -5.44 8.39
C GLY A 643 7.16 -5.74 6.91
N VAL A 644 6.91 -4.71 6.09
CA VAL A 644 6.73 -4.88 4.64
C VAL A 644 7.99 -5.45 3.99
N ARG A 645 9.16 -4.88 4.31
CA ARG A 645 10.43 -5.36 3.76
C ARG A 645 10.74 -6.78 4.21
N LEU A 646 10.56 -7.07 5.50
CA LEU A 646 10.74 -8.42 6.03
C LEU A 646 9.84 -9.44 5.32
N GLY A 647 8.56 -9.11 5.19
CA GLY A 647 7.61 -9.98 4.50
C GLY A 647 7.99 -10.20 3.03
N ARG A 648 8.39 -9.13 2.33
CA ARG A 648 8.84 -9.20 0.94
C ARG A 648 10.07 -10.11 0.79
N ASP A 649 11.10 -9.91 1.62
CA ASP A 649 12.35 -10.66 1.52
C ASP A 649 12.13 -12.16 1.82
N LEU A 650 11.32 -12.48 2.84
CA LEU A 650 10.94 -13.86 3.14
C LEU A 650 10.21 -14.51 1.95
N VAL A 651 9.23 -13.83 1.37
CA VAL A 651 8.51 -14.33 0.20
C VAL A 651 9.42 -14.53 -0.99
N ASP A 652 10.32 -13.58 -1.26
CA ASP A 652 11.22 -13.67 -2.41
C ASP A 652 12.21 -14.82 -2.30
N ARG A 653 12.69 -15.11 -1.08
CA ARG A 653 13.68 -16.18 -0.84
C ARG A 653 13.07 -17.55 -0.65
N THR A 654 11.84 -17.63 -0.15
CA THR A 654 11.21 -18.94 0.14
C THR A 654 10.15 -19.33 -0.89
N GLY A 655 9.59 -18.38 -1.63
CA GLY A 655 8.42 -18.58 -2.49
C GLY A 655 7.10 -18.74 -1.72
N ILE A 656 7.13 -18.62 -0.38
CA ILE A 656 5.99 -18.86 0.51
C ILE A 656 5.36 -17.52 0.93
N PRO A 657 4.06 -17.31 0.73
CA PRO A 657 3.36 -16.16 1.27
C PRO A 657 3.46 -16.08 2.80
N VAL A 658 3.41 -14.86 3.34
CA VAL A 658 3.49 -14.65 4.78
C VAL A 658 2.42 -13.71 5.28
N ALA A 659 1.94 -13.93 6.50
CA ALA A 659 1.18 -12.96 7.26
C ALA A 659 2.04 -12.35 8.36
N ILE A 660 2.03 -11.02 8.46
CA ILE A 660 2.67 -10.30 9.56
C ILE A 660 1.61 -9.50 10.28
N VAL A 661 1.46 -9.73 11.59
CA VAL A 661 0.54 -8.97 12.43
C VAL A 661 1.35 -8.08 13.35
N ASN A 662 1.26 -6.76 13.13
CA ASN A 662 1.97 -5.79 13.95
C ASN A 662 1.07 -5.30 15.10
N GLY A 663 1.54 -5.47 16.33
CA GLY A 663 0.91 -5.02 17.57
C GLY A 663 1.72 -3.92 18.30
N GLY A 664 2.63 -3.24 17.60
CA GLY A 664 3.43 -2.16 18.17
C GLY A 664 2.60 -0.95 18.62
N ASP A 665 3.11 -0.17 19.59
CA ASP A 665 2.50 1.08 20.08
C ASP A 665 3.60 2.04 20.54
N GLY A 666 3.67 3.24 19.97
CA GLY A 666 4.77 4.18 20.15
C GLY A 666 4.91 4.74 21.55
N GLY A 667 6.17 4.95 22.01
CA GLY A 667 6.50 5.62 23.28
C GLY A 667 6.10 4.85 24.53
N LYS A 668 5.93 3.53 24.46
CA LYS A 668 5.45 2.71 25.56
C LYS A 668 6.56 1.90 26.23
N GLN A 669 6.52 1.82 27.54
CA GLN A 669 7.37 0.94 28.32
C GLN A 669 6.94 -0.53 28.16
N SER A 670 7.83 -1.48 28.45
CA SER A 670 7.54 -2.92 28.39
C SER A 670 6.36 -3.36 29.27
N SER A 671 6.10 -2.62 30.35
CA SER A 671 4.93 -2.84 31.24
C SER A 671 3.58 -2.63 30.54
N PHE A 672 3.52 -1.79 29.50
CA PHE A 672 2.29 -1.55 28.74
C PHE A 672 1.86 -2.74 27.89
N PHE A 673 2.79 -3.59 27.49
CA PHE A 673 2.56 -4.72 26.60
C PHE A 673 2.20 -6.01 27.35
N GLN A 674 2.12 -5.97 28.68
CA GLN A 674 1.87 -7.16 29.48
C GLN A 674 0.49 -7.77 29.22
N ARG A 675 0.42 -9.10 29.29
CA ARG A 675 -0.80 -9.89 29.21
C ARG A 675 -1.70 -9.61 30.44
N SER A 676 -2.99 -9.63 30.24
CA SER A 676 -3.95 -9.68 31.36
C SER A 676 -4.37 -11.13 31.57
N ASP A 677 -3.88 -11.77 32.64
CA ASP A 677 -4.18 -13.19 32.90
C ASP A 677 -5.67 -13.45 33.15
N ALA A 678 -6.36 -12.50 33.75
CA ALA A 678 -7.80 -12.58 33.96
C ALA A 678 -8.61 -12.53 32.65
N ASN A 679 -8.11 -11.84 31.64
CA ASN A 679 -8.72 -11.73 30.32
C ASN A 679 -7.65 -11.47 29.25
N PRO A 680 -7.02 -12.52 28.72
CA PRO A 680 -5.90 -12.36 27.77
C PRO A 680 -6.25 -11.62 26.48
N THR A 681 -7.51 -11.66 26.05
CA THR A 681 -8.00 -10.96 24.85
C THR A 681 -8.70 -9.65 25.17
N ASN A 682 -8.50 -9.08 26.36
CA ASN A 682 -9.09 -7.79 26.72
C ASN A 682 -8.68 -6.69 25.74
N PRO A 683 -9.60 -6.14 24.93
CA PRO A 683 -9.28 -5.15 23.90
C PRO A 683 -8.82 -3.81 24.48
N ALA A 684 -9.01 -3.57 25.79
CA ALA A 684 -8.48 -2.39 26.45
C ALA A 684 -6.94 -2.44 26.58
N THR A 685 -6.32 -3.63 26.54
CA THR A 685 -4.87 -3.80 26.60
C THR A 685 -4.26 -3.94 25.21
N ASN A 686 -2.99 -3.55 25.04
CA ASN A 686 -2.27 -3.74 23.79
C ASN A 686 -2.15 -5.23 23.44
N TYR A 687 -1.71 -6.05 24.40
CA TYR A 687 -1.58 -7.49 24.25
C TYR A 687 -2.91 -8.13 23.83
N GLY A 688 -3.99 -7.76 24.50
CA GLY A 688 -5.32 -8.33 24.21
C GLY A 688 -5.84 -7.94 22.83
N ARG A 689 -5.55 -6.74 22.34
CA ARG A 689 -5.88 -6.35 20.95
C ARG A 689 -5.11 -7.20 19.92
N LEU A 690 -3.81 -7.42 20.14
CA LEU A 690 -3.00 -8.26 19.28
C LEU A 690 -3.48 -9.72 19.32
N LEU A 691 -3.63 -10.30 20.50
CA LEU A 691 -4.09 -11.68 20.68
C LEU A 691 -5.50 -11.87 20.10
N GLY A 692 -6.39 -10.91 20.33
CA GLY A 692 -7.75 -10.93 19.75
C GLY A 692 -7.75 -11.00 18.23
N ARG A 693 -6.91 -10.18 17.56
CA ARG A 693 -6.75 -10.22 16.11
C ARG A 693 -6.27 -11.58 15.62
N LEU A 694 -5.24 -12.13 16.26
CA LEU A 694 -4.68 -13.44 15.90
C LEU A 694 -5.68 -14.58 16.14
N ARG A 695 -6.45 -14.52 17.24
CA ARG A 695 -7.49 -15.50 17.53
C ARG A 695 -8.62 -15.48 16.52
N ASP A 696 -9.11 -14.27 16.19
CA ASP A 696 -10.22 -14.12 15.24
C ASP A 696 -9.82 -14.47 13.81
N ALA A 697 -8.53 -14.37 13.49
CA ALA A 697 -7.97 -14.84 12.22
C ALA A 697 -7.62 -16.34 12.21
N GLY A 698 -7.76 -17.05 13.34
CA GLY A 698 -7.35 -18.45 13.46
C GLY A 698 -5.83 -18.67 13.43
N LEU A 699 -5.03 -17.67 13.82
CA LEU A 699 -3.59 -17.66 13.61
C LEU A 699 -2.76 -18.00 14.86
N THR A 700 -3.35 -18.09 16.04
CA THR A 700 -2.60 -18.28 17.31
C THR A 700 -1.73 -19.53 17.32
N GLY A 701 -2.20 -20.61 16.70
CA GLY A 701 -1.44 -21.86 16.55
C GLY A 701 -0.40 -21.85 15.43
N ALA A 702 -0.37 -20.80 14.62
CA ALA A 702 0.44 -20.72 13.42
C ALA A 702 1.57 -19.69 13.50
N VAL A 703 1.61 -18.87 14.55
CA VAL A 703 2.69 -17.89 14.75
C VAL A 703 4.00 -18.62 14.91
N ARG A 704 4.94 -18.43 13.95
CA ARG A 704 6.25 -19.06 13.95
C ARG A 704 7.28 -18.28 14.73
N ALA A 705 7.25 -16.95 14.63
CA ALA A 705 8.15 -16.10 15.40
C ALA A 705 7.51 -14.80 15.84
N VAL A 706 8.01 -14.25 16.94
CA VAL A 706 7.76 -12.90 17.41
C VAL A 706 9.05 -12.09 17.28
N ILE A 707 8.94 -10.92 16.65
CA ILE A 707 9.98 -9.91 16.58
C ILE A 707 9.62 -8.82 17.60
N TRP A 708 10.47 -8.67 18.60
CA TRP A 708 10.31 -7.71 19.67
C TRP A 708 11.30 -6.56 19.55
N TYR A 709 10.80 -5.34 19.36
CA TYR A 709 11.62 -4.14 19.32
C TYR A 709 11.10 -3.07 20.29
N GLN A 710 11.64 -3.02 21.46
CA GLN A 710 11.28 -2.07 22.54
C GLN A 710 12.44 -1.98 23.54
N GLY A 711 12.58 -0.88 24.22
CA GLY A 711 13.60 -0.69 25.27
C GLY A 711 13.94 0.78 25.48
N GLU A 712 13.76 1.65 24.52
CA GLU A 712 14.09 3.07 24.58
C GLU A 712 13.31 3.75 25.72
N SER A 713 12.04 3.40 25.90
CA SER A 713 11.22 3.93 27.01
C SER A 713 11.53 3.31 28.38
N ASP A 714 12.35 2.25 28.42
CA ASP A 714 12.77 1.56 29.64
C ASP A 714 14.22 1.87 30.02
N ALA A 715 14.86 2.83 29.38
CA ALA A 715 16.29 3.11 29.55
C ALA A 715 16.71 3.31 31.03
N GLY A 716 15.82 3.85 31.86
CA GLY A 716 16.06 4.06 33.30
C GLY A 716 15.69 2.88 34.21
N VAL A 717 15.10 1.81 33.68
CA VAL A 717 14.55 0.69 34.47
C VAL A 717 14.94 -0.68 33.93
N PRO A 718 16.24 -1.00 33.76
CA PRO A 718 16.69 -2.23 33.09
C PRO A 718 16.24 -3.52 33.79
N ALA A 719 16.16 -3.51 35.12
CA ALA A 719 15.67 -4.67 35.87
C ALA A 719 14.19 -4.98 35.59
N GLN A 720 13.36 -3.92 35.51
CA GLN A 720 11.96 -4.05 35.15
C GLN A 720 11.79 -4.48 33.69
N HIS A 721 12.62 -3.93 32.76
CA HIS A 721 12.67 -4.37 31.38
C HIS A 721 12.93 -5.89 31.29
N ASN A 722 13.96 -6.37 31.99
CA ASN A 722 14.27 -7.81 32.01
C ASN A 722 13.10 -8.66 32.52
N ALA A 723 12.47 -8.25 33.62
CA ALA A 723 11.33 -8.97 34.20
C ALA A 723 10.13 -9.00 33.24
N ASN A 724 9.76 -7.84 32.70
CA ASN A 724 8.61 -7.70 31.81
C ASN A 724 8.79 -8.45 30.49
N VAL A 725 9.97 -8.38 29.87
CA VAL A 725 10.20 -9.08 28.58
C VAL A 725 10.22 -10.57 28.78
N ARG A 726 10.76 -11.08 29.90
CA ARG A 726 10.71 -12.53 30.21
C ARG A 726 9.27 -13.00 30.46
N ALA A 727 8.44 -12.19 31.12
CA ALA A 727 7.02 -12.49 31.29
C ALA A 727 6.33 -12.58 29.92
N LEU A 728 6.53 -11.57 29.05
CA LEU A 728 5.99 -11.58 27.69
C LEU A 728 6.45 -12.80 26.88
N MET A 729 7.73 -13.19 26.97
CA MET A 729 8.23 -14.38 26.31
C MET A 729 7.52 -15.67 26.77
N ALA A 730 7.14 -15.75 28.03
CA ALA A 730 6.36 -16.85 28.58
C ALA A 730 4.91 -16.80 28.07
N ASP A 731 4.31 -15.61 28.07
CA ASP A 731 2.95 -15.39 27.58
C ASP A 731 2.82 -15.72 26.09
N TRP A 732 3.77 -15.27 25.25
CA TRP A 732 3.76 -15.62 23.83
C TRP A 732 3.87 -17.13 23.60
N ARG A 733 4.70 -17.84 24.37
CA ARG A 733 4.81 -19.31 24.28
C ARG A 733 3.53 -20.02 24.72
N THR A 734 2.78 -19.39 25.64
CA THR A 734 1.47 -19.90 26.10
C THR A 734 0.39 -19.68 25.04
N ASP A 735 0.30 -18.48 24.50
CA ASP A 735 -0.79 -18.09 23.62
C ASP A 735 -0.54 -18.43 22.13
N PHE A 736 0.74 -18.55 21.72
CA PHE A 736 1.14 -18.88 20.35
C PHE A 736 1.76 -20.28 20.31
N THR A 737 0.92 -21.30 20.27
CA THR A 737 1.37 -22.72 20.40
C THR A 737 2.26 -23.19 19.25
N GLY A 738 2.30 -22.47 18.13
CA GLY A 738 3.22 -22.75 17.01
C GLY A 738 4.54 -21.97 17.07
N LEU A 739 4.81 -21.23 18.14
CA LEU A 739 5.97 -20.36 18.28
C LEU A 739 7.28 -21.16 18.36
N GLU A 740 8.14 -20.98 17.35
CA GLU A 740 9.42 -21.65 17.23
C GLU A 740 10.58 -20.78 17.71
N HIS A 741 10.54 -19.46 17.46
CA HIS A 741 11.65 -18.57 17.74
C HIS A 741 11.23 -17.16 18.16
N LEU A 742 12.11 -16.50 18.93
CA LEU A 742 11.96 -15.10 19.34
C LEU A 742 13.15 -14.29 18.82
N TYR A 743 12.88 -13.16 18.18
CA TYR A 743 13.90 -12.20 17.74
C TYR A 743 13.77 -10.92 18.55
N VAL A 744 14.77 -10.65 19.37
CA VAL A 744 14.83 -9.40 20.15
C VAL A 744 15.77 -8.44 19.45
N VAL A 745 15.28 -7.23 19.15
CA VAL A 745 16.12 -6.19 18.57
C VAL A 745 16.72 -5.36 19.69
N GLN A 746 18.04 -5.32 19.75
CA GLN A 746 18.77 -4.46 20.69
C GLN A 746 18.57 -3.01 20.26
N ILE A 747 18.12 -2.15 21.20
CA ILE A 747 17.84 -0.75 20.93
C ILE A 747 19.11 0.01 20.48
N ARG A 748 18.89 1.10 19.74
CA ARG A 748 19.96 1.96 19.25
C ARG A 748 20.62 2.72 20.40
N SER A 749 21.93 2.86 20.36
CA SER A 749 22.66 3.77 21.24
C SER A 749 22.29 5.22 20.98
N GLY A 750 22.21 6.02 22.02
CA GLY A 750 21.90 7.46 21.94
C GLY A 750 20.40 7.79 21.79
N CYS A 751 19.53 6.81 21.74
CA CYS A 751 18.10 7.02 21.83
C CYS A 751 17.60 6.60 23.23
N GLY A 752 16.74 7.41 23.81
CA GLY A 752 16.41 7.32 25.20
C GLY A 752 17.49 8.02 26.05
N GLU A 753 17.30 8.12 27.34
CA GLU A 753 18.27 8.77 28.22
C GLU A 753 19.65 8.08 28.15
N ARG A 754 20.69 8.79 28.59
CA ARG A 754 22.09 8.32 28.62
C ARG A 754 22.34 6.96 29.28
N SER A 755 21.30 6.35 29.88
CA SER A 755 21.27 5.09 30.61
C SER A 755 20.88 3.86 29.77
N GLY A 756 20.67 4.00 28.46
CA GLY A 756 20.22 2.88 27.58
C GLY A 756 21.15 1.68 27.53
N LEU A 757 22.44 1.87 27.84
CA LEU A 757 23.44 0.79 27.81
C LEU A 757 23.10 -0.39 28.73
N ALA A 758 22.52 -0.12 29.90
CA ALA A 758 22.11 -1.17 30.83
C ALA A 758 20.93 -2.01 30.28
N VAL A 759 20.01 -1.38 29.52
CA VAL A 759 18.94 -2.12 28.82
C VAL A 759 19.51 -2.91 27.64
N GLN A 760 20.46 -2.34 26.89
CA GLN A 760 21.14 -3.04 25.80
C GLN A 760 21.86 -4.30 26.31
N GLU A 761 22.50 -4.24 27.47
CA GLU A 761 23.12 -5.40 28.10
C GLU A 761 22.09 -6.46 28.50
N VAL A 762 20.94 -6.06 29.06
CA VAL A 762 19.82 -6.97 29.35
C VAL A 762 19.37 -7.65 28.05
N GLN A 763 19.18 -6.89 26.98
CA GLN A 763 18.75 -7.42 25.68
C GLN A 763 19.80 -8.39 25.10
N ARG A 764 21.09 -8.04 25.15
CA ARG A 764 22.16 -8.92 24.72
C ARG A 764 22.12 -10.29 25.42
N ARG A 765 21.83 -10.30 26.72
CA ARG A 765 21.75 -11.53 27.54
C ARG A 765 20.55 -12.41 27.20
N PHE A 766 19.52 -11.89 26.51
CA PHE A 766 18.41 -12.72 26.05
C PHE A 766 18.84 -13.76 25.01
N ALA A 767 19.96 -13.57 24.33
CA ALA A 767 20.50 -14.59 23.42
C ALA A 767 20.87 -15.92 24.11
N ALA A 768 20.98 -15.92 25.44
CA ALA A 768 21.20 -17.15 26.24
C ALA A 768 19.87 -17.91 26.52
N LEU A 769 18.72 -17.36 26.16
CA LEU A 769 17.44 -18.01 26.32
C LEU A 769 17.16 -18.99 25.17
N PRO A 770 16.46 -20.09 25.43
CA PRO A 770 16.11 -21.05 24.38
C PRO A 770 15.34 -20.39 23.23
N SER A 771 15.68 -20.78 22.00
CA SER A 771 15.04 -20.30 20.78
C SER A 771 14.87 -18.78 20.74
N THR A 772 15.97 -18.07 21.06
CA THR A 772 15.97 -16.60 21.12
C THR A 772 17.24 -16.07 20.49
N SER A 773 17.09 -15.23 19.47
CA SER A 773 18.18 -14.48 18.83
C SER A 773 18.07 -13.00 19.16
N VAL A 774 19.22 -12.33 19.25
CA VAL A 774 19.30 -10.89 19.45
C VAL A 774 19.87 -10.25 18.20
N MET A 775 19.09 -9.38 17.58
CA MET A 775 19.52 -8.60 16.42
C MET A 775 20.05 -7.24 16.86
N THR A 776 21.09 -6.78 16.21
CA THR A 776 21.69 -5.47 16.46
C THR A 776 20.98 -4.36 15.69
N THR A 777 21.09 -3.15 16.19
CA THR A 777 20.84 -1.91 15.43
C THR A 777 22.13 -1.15 15.13
N MET A 778 23.25 -1.65 15.60
CA MET A 778 24.56 -1.11 15.29
C MET A 778 24.92 -1.46 13.83
N GLY A 779 25.42 -0.50 13.10
CA GLY A 779 25.64 -0.63 11.64
C GLY A 779 24.51 0.01 10.81
N LEU A 780 23.38 0.39 11.42
CA LEU A 780 22.34 1.16 10.75
C LEU A 780 22.67 2.65 10.85
N ASP A 781 22.98 3.29 9.75
CA ASP A 781 23.40 4.70 9.71
C ASP A 781 22.31 5.67 9.23
N GLY A 782 21.17 5.13 8.74
CA GLY A 782 20.05 5.93 8.28
C GLY A 782 18.99 6.15 9.38
N HIS A 783 19.14 7.19 10.20
CA HIS A 783 18.15 7.52 11.23
C HIS A 783 17.86 9.02 11.33
N GLY A 784 16.62 9.37 11.69
CA GLY A 784 16.18 10.69 12.09
C GLY A 784 15.71 10.65 13.55
N GLY A 785 16.52 11.16 14.47
CA GLY A 785 16.23 11.02 15.89
C GLY A 785 16.33 9.56 16.36
N CYS A 786 15.31 9.09 17.06
CA CYS A 786 15.22 7.72 17.55
C CYS A 786 14.71 6.73 16.51
N HIS A 787 14.15 7.19 15.42
CA HIS A 787 13.59 6.37 14.35
C HIS A 787 14.58 6.20 13.20
N TYR A 788 14.31 5.27 12.34
CA TYR A 788 15.15 5.01 11.19
C TYR A 788 14.51 5.52 9.91
N LEU A 789 15.35 5.99 8.99
CA LEU A 789 14.99 6.17 7.59
C LEU A 789 14.81 4.81 6.93
N TYR A 790 13.97 4.74 5.90
CA TYR A 790 13.64 3.46 5.32
C TYR A 790 14.86 2.74 4.74
N GLN A 791 15.57 3.35 3.78
CA GLN A 791 16.59 2.64 2.99
C GLN A 791 17.78 2.12 3.78
N ARG A 792 18.34 2.93 4.67
CA ARG A 792 19.55 2.61 5.45
C ARG A 792 19.25 2.29 6.92
N GLY A 793 17.99 2.06 7.23
CA GLY A 793 17.50 1.77 8.55
C GLY A 793 16.54 0.61 8.58
N TYR A 794 15.22 0.84 8.47
CA TYR A 794 14.21 -0.21 8.60
C TYR A 794 14.35 -1.30 7.53
N ARG A 795 14.70 -0.95 6.30
CA ARG A 795 14.93 -1.90 5.22
C ARG A 795 16.11 -2.82 5.54
N GLN A 796 17.23 -2.25 5.92
CA GLN A 796 18.43 -3.00 6.26
C GLN A 796 18.23 -3.88 7.50
N LEU A 797 17.54 -3.40 8.53
CA LEU A 797 17.19 -4.19 9.70
C LEU A 797 16.31 -5.39 9.34
N ALA A 798 15.34 -5.18 8.46
CA ALA A 798 14.48 -6.25 7.96
C ALA A 798 15.28 -7.30 7.17
N ASP A 799 16.22 -6.86 6.34
CA ASP A 799 17.13 -7.77 5.60
C ASP A 799 17.94 -8.63 6.56
N TRP A 800 18.46 -8.07 7.66
CA TRP A 800 19.19 -8.83 8.69
C TRP A 800 18.28 -9.80 9.45
N LEU A 801 17.09 -9.37 9.86
CA LEU A 801 16.10 -10.23 10.52
C LEU A 801 15.70 -11.41 9.62
N SER A 802 15.57 -11.18 8.32
CA SER A 802 15.24 -12.24 7.37
C SER A 802 16.31 -13.32 7.31
N LEU A 803 17.60 -12.96 7.39
CA LEU A 803 18.71 -13.96 7.45
C LEU A 803 18.56 -14.87 8.66
N GLY A 804 18.28 -14.32 9.85
CA GLY A 804 18.02 -15.11 11.06
C GLY A 804 16.83 -16.05 10.86
N ILE A 805 15.71 -15.54 10.36
CA ILE A 805 14.50 -16.33 10.11
C ILE A 805 14.74 -17.43 9.08
N LEU A 806 15.45 -17.16 8.00
CA LEU A 806 15.78 -18.16 6.97
C LEU A 806 16.62 -19.28 7.52
N ARG A 807 17.62 -18.96 8.34
CA ARG A 807 18.44 -19.97 9.01
C ARG A 807 17.64 -20.80 10.01
N ASP A 808 16.94 -20.13 10.94
CA ASP A 808 16.34 -20.78 12.12
C ASP A 808 15.05 -21.53 11.78
N LEU A 809 14.24 -20.99 10.87
CA LEU A 809 12.90 -21.52 10.59
C LEU A 809 12.77 -22.21 9.24
N TYR A 810 13.63 -21.87 8.29
CA TYR A 810 13.62 -22.51 6.96
C TYR A 810 14.86 -23.35 6.69
N HIS A 811 15.81 -23.35 7.62
CA HIS A 811 17.05 -24.13 7.54
C HIS A 811 17.85 -23.88 6.25
N VAL A 812 17.80 -22.62 5.77
CA VAL A 812 18.55 -22.21 4.60
C VAL A 812 20.03 -22.05 4.97
N ALA A 813 20.90 -22.68 4.21
CA ALA A 813 22.34 -22.47 4.32
C ALA A 813 22.68 -21.05 3.81
N LEU A 814 23.27 -20.23 4.67
CA LEU A 814 23.64 -18.87 4.36
C LEU A 814 25.14 -18.75 4.09
N SER A 815 25.50 -17.92 3.12
CA SER A 815 26.91 -17.61 2.80
C SER A 815 27.48 -16.49 3.68
N THR A 816 26.61 -15.77 4.42
CA THR A 816 26.99 -14.66 5.30
C THR A 816 26.39 -14.87 6.69
N PRO A 817 26.99 -14.29 7.75
CA PRO A 817 26.46 -14.40 9.10
C PRO A 817 25.02 -13.91 9.21
N ALA A 818 24.19 -14.68 9.91
CA ALA A 818 22.81 -14.32 10.24
C ALA A 818 22.68 -13.61 11.60
N ASP A 819 23.69 -13.73 12.45
CA ASP A 819 23.71 -13.10 13.75
C ASP A 819 24.74 -11.96 13.79
N PRO A 820 24.50 -10.92 14.59
CA PRO A 820 25.49 -9.88 14.84
C PRO A 820 26.66 -10.46 15.64
N PRO A 821 27.85 -9.84 15.57
CA PRO A 821 28.95 -10.19 16.43
C PRO A 821 28.54 -10.07 17.90
N HIS A 822 28.65 -11.17 18.64
CA HIS A 822 28.20 -11.26 20.03
C HIS A 822 29.41 -11.50 20.95
N PRO A 823 29.84 -10.53 21.75
CA PRO A 823 30.99 -10.67 22.66
C PRO A 823 30.64 -11.65 23.78
N ARG A 824 31.53 -12.63 24.01
CA ARG A 824 31.35 -13.69 24.99
C ARG A 824 32.26 -13.52 26.22
N ARG A 825 33.53 -13.23 25.99
CA ARG A 825 34.56 -13.21 27.05
C ARG A 825 35.65 -12.19 26.72
N ALA A 826 36.10 -11.47 27.72
CA ALA A 826 37.29 -10.66 27.62
C ALA A 826 38.44 -11.26 28.47
N THR A 827 39.66 -11.26 27.93
CA THR A 827 40.87 -11.77 28.61
C THR A 827 42.05 -10.83 28.33
N TRP A 828 42.98 -10.79 29.22
CA TRP A 828 44.24 -10.15 28.93
C TRP A 828 44.97 -10.85 27.80
N ALA A 829 45.41 -10.15 26.79
CA ALA A 829 46.17 -10.69 25.67
C ALA A 829 47.69 -10.70 25.92
N ASP A 830 48.17 -9.94 26.91
CA ASP A 830 49.56 -9.91 27.29
C ASP A 830 49.70 -9.79 28.82
N SER A 831 50.87 -10.16 29.33
CA SER A 831 51.22 -10.14 30.76
C SER A 831 51.38 -8.68 31.26
N ALA A 832 51.71 -7.73 30.42
CA ALA A 832 51.82 -6.31 30.74
C ALA A 832 50.49 -5.62 30.92
N ARG A 833 49.39 -6.32 30.60
CA ARG A 833 48.00 -5.83 30.64
C ARG A 833 47.81 -4.57 29.80
N THR A 834 48.44 -4.51 28.64
CA THR A 834 48.31 -3.41 27.69
C THR A 834 47.34 -3.74 26.55
N SER A 835 46.87 -4.98 26.49
CA SER A 835 45.98 -5.45 25.43
C SER A 835 44.92 -6.41 25.98
N ILE A 836 43.69 -6.24 25.55
CA ILE A 836 42.54 -7.08 25.91
C ILE A 836 42.02 -7.76 24.66
N ARG A 837 41.91 -9.08 24.70
CA ARG A 837 41.24 -9.86 23.67
C ARG A 837 39.79 -10.09 24.07
N VAL A 838 38.88 -9.85 23.14
CA VAL A 838 37.46 -10.16 23.31
C VAL A 838 37.08 -11.22 22.30
N ASP A 839 36.70 -12.38 22.80
CA ASP A 839 36.24 -13.52 21.99
C ASP A 839 34.73 -13.40 21.72
N LEU A 840 34.30 -13.74 20.52
CA LEU A 840 32.92 -13.83 20.12
C LEU A 840 32.32 -15.19 20.47
N THR A 841 30.99 -15.23 20.53
CA THR A 841 30.22 -16.47 20.64
C THR A 841 30.44 -17.36 19.41
N ASP A 842 30.39 -16.75 18.22
CA ASP A 842 30.73 -17.42 16.97
C ASP A 842 32.17 -17.08 16.56
N ALA A 843 33.03 -18.08 16.73
CA ALA A 843 34.45 -17.94 16.43
C ALA A 843 34.78 -17.90 14.91
N SER A 844 33.81 -18.16 14.05
CA SER A 844 34.00 -18.12 12.59
C SER A 844 33.79 -16.74 11.98
N GLN A 845 33.17 -15.81 12.69
CA GLN A 845 32.85 -14.48 12.16
C GLN A 845 34.11 -13.64 11.95
N ALA A 846 34.35 -13.23 10.71
CA ALA A 846 35.34 -12.23 10.38
C ALA A 846 34.79 -10.82 10.68
N LEU A 847 35.60 -10.01 11.39
CA LEU A 847 35.23 -8.65 11.75
C LEU A 847 36.01 -7.62 10.95
N GLY A 848 35.33 -6.52 10.63
CA GLY A 848 35.91 -5.25 10.18
C GLY A 848 35.89 -4.20 11.32
N CYS A 849 37.04 -3.58 11.64
CA CYS A 849 37.11 -2.47 12.58
C CYS A 849 37.43 -1.18 11.85
N ALA A 850 36.55 -0.21 11.94
CA ALA A 850 36.86 1.13 11.48
C ALA A 850 37.70 1.88 12.55
N PRO A 851 38.66 2.73 12.14
CA PRO A 851 39.61 3.37 13.08
C PRO A 851 38.98 4.19 14.22
N GLY A 852 37.80 4.74 13.99
CA GLY A 852 37.08 5.54 15.00
C GLY A 852 36.37 4.71 16.08
N SER A 853 36.16 3.41 15.88
CA SER A 853 35.41 2.54 16.82
C SER A 853 36.05 2.46 18.23
N ARG A 854 37.30 2.82 18.38
CA ARG A 854 37.99 2.90 19.68
C ARG A 854 37.28 3.86 20.67
N ALA A 855 36.59 4.88 20.16
CA ALA A 855 35.92 5.88 20.99
C ALA A 855 34.68 5.36 21.71
N ASP A 856 34.14 4.19 21.23
CA ASP A 856 32.93 3.61 21.76
C ASP A 856 33.16 2.66 22.94
N PHE A 857 34.41 2.45 23.34
CA PHE A 857 34.72 1.61 24.48
C PHE A 857 34.84 2.42 25.79
N VAL A 858 34.27 1.84 26.83
CA VAL A 858 34.43 2.33 28.22
C VAL A 858 35.24 1.32 29.01
N LEU A 859 36.23 1.82 29.71
CA LEU A 859 37.12 1.06 30.60
C LEU A 859 36.77 1.42 32.06
N TYR A 860 36.43 0.43 32.86
CA TYR A 860 36.06 0.66 34.27
C TYR A 860 37.23 0.38 35.22
N GLY A 861 37.51 1.33 36.14
CA GLY A 861 38.50 1.14 37.17
C GLY A 861 39.96 1.49 36.78
N THR A 862 40.14 2.08 35.59
CA THR A 862 41.51 2.46 35.14
C THR A 862 41.54 3.89 34.57
N THR A 863 42.76 4.48 34.56
CA THR A 863 43.04 5.74 33.86
C THR A 863 43.57 5.52 32.43
N ALA A 864 43.90 4.26 32.06
CA ALA A 864 44.28 3.91 30.71
C ALA A 864 43.14 4.20 29.71
N ARG A 865 43.52 4.50 28.48
CA ARG A 865 42.57 4.76 27.38
C ARG A 865 42.76 3.77 26.28
N VAL A 866 41.73 3.60 25.46
CA VAL A 866 41.84 2.77 24.26
C VAL A 866 42.69 3.49 23.20
N ALA A 867 43.78 2.88 22.84
CA ALA A 867 44.70 3.37 21.81
C ALA A 867 44.24 2.93 20.41
N ALA A 868 43.88 1.66 20.28
CA ALA A 868 43.46 1.08 19.03
C ALA A 868 42.54 -0.11 19.27
N VAL A 869 41.77 -0.47 18.23
CA VAL A 869 40.98 -1.71 18.16
C VAL A 869 41.39 -2.45 16.89
N GLY A 870 41.78 -3.70 17.03
CA GLY A 870 42.17 -4.60 15.95
C GLY A 870 41.15 -5.70 15.80
N CYS A 871 40.63 -5.91 14.62
CA CYS A 871 39.67 -6.96 14.32
C CYS A 871 40.34 -8.20 13.71
N GLY A 872 39.80 -9.35 14.05
CA GLY A 872 40.19 -10.66 13.52
C GLY A 872 38.95 -11.54 13.29
N THR A 873 39.21 -12.79 13.03
CA THR A 873 38.15 -13.80 12.97
C THR A 873 37.87 -14.30 14.38
N GLY A 874 36.58 -14.28 14.77
CA GLY A 874 36.11 -14.80 16.06
C GLY A 874 36.48 -13.93 17.28
N SER A 875 37.21 -12.83 17.08
CA SER A 875 37.64 -11.94 18.17
C SER A 875 38.10 -10.61 17.69
N PHE A 876 38.17 -9.65 18.61
CA PHE A 876 38.87 -8.37 18.42
C PHE A 876 39.75 -8.05 19.61
N THR A 877 40.73 -7.18 19.41
CA THR A 877 41.71 -6.81 20.42
C THR A 877 41.61 -5.30 20.69
N ILE A 878 41.59 -4.94 21.95
CA ILE A 878 41.62 -3.54 22.42
C ILE A 878 43.02 -3.26 22.96
N SER A 879 43.79 -2.43 22.28
CA SER A 879 45.09 -1.95 22.76
C SER A 879 44.89 -0.70 23.63
N LEU A 880 45.60 -0.65 24.74
CA LEU A 880 45.55 0.43 25.72
C LEU A 880 46.75 1.40 25.58
N THR A 881 46.62 2.61 26.04
CA THR A 881 47.68 3.61 26.05
C THR A 881 48.77 3.33 27.09
N GLY A 882 48.55 2.36 27.96
CA GLY A 882 49.42 1.89 29.03
C GLY A 882 48.81 0.72 29.77
N PRO A 883 49.45 0.23 30.83
CA PRO A 883 48.92 -0.90 31.60
C PRO A 883 47.55 -0.59 32.19
N GLY A 884 46.60 -1.53 32.00
CA GLY A 884 45.24 -1.45 32.53
C GLY A 884 45.14 -1.69 34.03
N THR A 885 46.00 -1.01 34.84
CA THR A 885 45.97 -1.16 36.28
C THR A 885 44.60 -0.76 36.83
N GLY A 886 44.00 -1.62 37.65
CA GLY A 886 42.67 -1.41 38.20
C GLY A 886 41.48 -1.69 37.25
N LEU A 887 41.75 -1.97 35.99
CA LEU A 887 40.68 -2.30 35.01
C LEU A 887 40.04 -3.62 35.39
N THR A 888 38.71 -3.56 35.64
CA THR A 888 37.89 -4.75 36.00
C THR A 888 36.99 -5.21 34.87
N ASP A 889 36.40 -4.29 34.15
CA ASP A 889 35.41 -4.55 33.12
C ASP A 889 35.51 -3.57 31.95
N ILE A 890 34.98 -3.97 30.83
CA ILE A 890 34.82 -3.13 29.64
C ILE A 890 33.38 -3.02 29.21
N ALA A 891 33.04 -1.94 28.51
CA ALA A 891 31.80 -1.79 27.82
C ALA A 891 32.04 -1.32 26.37
N TYR A 892 31.08 -1.63 25.49
CA TYR A 892 31.00 -1.09 24.15
C TYR A 892 29.66 -0.41 23.98
N THR A 893 29.66 0.87 23.70
CA THR A 893 28.45 1.70 23.67
C THR A 893 27.88 1.89 22.26
N GLY A 894 28.67 1.60 21.23
CA GLY A 894 28.29 1.87 19.84
C GLY A 894 27.85 3.34 19.65
N HIS A 895 28.73 4.19 19.16
CA HIS A 895 28.47 5.62 18.91
C HIS A 895 28.13 6.51 20.11
N ARG A 896 28.88 6.37 21.16
CA ARG A 896 28.77 7.22 22.37
C ARG A 896 28.84 8.73 22.11
N GLY A 897 29.56 9.15 21.07
CA GLY A 897 29.75 10.58 20.76
C GLY A 897 28.56 11.26 20.14
N ASN A 898 27.52 10.54 19.78
CA ASN A 898 26.38 11.09 19.08
C ASN A 898 25.20 11.36 20.01
N ALA A 899 25.36 12.38 20.85
CA ALA A 899 24.29 12.85 21.72
C ALA A 899 23.18 13.59 20.99
N SER A 900 23.34 13.88 19.70
CA SER A 900 22.33 14.53 18.90
C SER A 900 21.40 13.49 18.26
N MET A 901 20.14 13.48 18.63
CA MET A 901 19.12 12.65 18.00
C MET A 901 18.94 12.93 16.50
N ASN A 902 19.47 14.04 15.99
CA ASN A 902 19.23 14.53 14.64
C ASN A 902 20.42 14.36 13.69
N SER A 903 21.56 13.86 14.14
CA SER A 903 22.70 13.62 13.26
C SER A 903 22.82 12.15 12.90
N ILE A 904 22.94 11.89 11.60
CA ILE A 904 23.34 10.57 11.08
C ILE A 904 24.85 10.56 11.08
N PRO A 905 25.53 9.84 11.98
CA PRO A 905 26.98 9.79 11.92
C PRO A 905 27.43 8.95 10.74
N ALA A 906 28.35 9.48 9.95
CA ALA A 906 29.19 8.65 9.09
C ALA A 906 30.17 7.91 10.00
N THR A 907 30.00 6.64 10.26
CA THR A 907 30.51 6.09 11.48
C THR A 907 31.29 4.83 11.32
N PRO A 908 32.32 4.72 12.15
CA PRO A 908 33.12 3.52 12.22
C PRO A 908 32.47 2.48 13.13
N TRP A 909 31.75 1.56 12.56
CA TRP A 909 31.26 0.39 13.29
C TRP A 909 32.31 -0.73 13.31
N ILE A 910 32.21 -1.61 14.32
CA ILE A 910 32.81 -2.95 14.26
C ILE A 910 31.71 -3.84 13.66
N THR A 911 31.92 -4.37 12.48
CA THR A 911 30.89 -5.11 11.74
C THR A 911 31.39 -6.49 11.29
N ASN A 912 30.45 -7.42 11.07
CA ASN A 912 30.71 -8.64 10.36
C ASN A 912 30.51 -8.50 8.84
N ALA A 913 30.63 -9.58 8.10
CA ALA A 913 30.51 -9.62 6.64
C ALA A 913 29.09 -9.27 6.13
N SER A 914 28.05 -9.36 6.97
CA SER A 914 26.68 -8.92 6.65
C SER A 914 26.44 -7.45 6.97
N GLY A 915 27.44 -6.71 7.43
CA GLY A 915 27.32 -5.33 7.86
C GLY A 915 26.68 -5.15 9.24
N MET A 916 26.33 -6.23 9.93
CA MET A 916 25.78 -6.18 11.28
C MET A 916 26.85 -5.74 12.27
N GLY A 917 26.54 -4.69 13.06
CA GLY A 917 27.45 -4.18 14.05
C GLY A 917 27.54 -5.03 15.31
N LEU A 918 28.66 -4.91 16.00
CA LEU A 918 28.89 -5.53 17.30
C LEU A 918 27.78 -5.14 18.28
N LEU A 919 27.17 -6.12 18.94
CA LEU A 919 26.20 -5.85 20.00
C LEU A 919 26.80 -4.98 21.09
N ALA A 920 26.08 -3.96 21.51
CA ALA A 920 26.46 -3.18 22.67
C ALA A 920 26.42 -4.04 23.93
N PHE A 921 27.36 -3.81 24.81
CA PHE A 921 27.47 -4.52 26.09
C PHE A 921 27.96 -3.62 27.20
N ASP A 922 27.61 -3.96 28.43
CA ASP A 922 28.07 -3.28 29.64
C ASP A 922 28.71 -4.26 30.61
N ARG A 923 29.74 -3.80 31.32
CA ARG A 923 30.39 -4.57 32.39
C ARG A 923 30.81 -6.00 32.00
N LEU A 924 31.37 -6.16 30.80
CA LEU A 924 32.00 -7.44 30.45
C LEU A 924 33.30 -7.61 31.25
N PRO A 925 33.38 -8.57 32.19
CA PRO A 925 34.53 -8.73 33.05
C PRO A 925 35.75 -9.25 32.26
N ILE A 926 36.94 -8.78 32.68
CA ILE A 926 38.20 -9.24 32.10
C ILE A 926 38.83 -10.31 33.03
N SER A 927 39.03 -11.50 32.52
CA SER A 927 39.59 -12.65 33.21
C SER A 927 41.09 -12.86 32.90
#